data_3dd66b1351e0ab0d7c12781eb26f1871
#
_entry.id   3dd66b1351e0ab0d7c12781eb26f1871
#
_cell.length_a   1.000
_cell.length_b   1.000
_cell.length_c   1.000
_cell.angle_alpha   90.00
_cell.angle_beta   90.00
_cell.angle_gamma   90.00
#
_symmetry.space_group_name_H-M   'P 1'
#
loop_
_entity.id
_entity.type
_entity.pdbx_description
1 polymer ?
#
loop_
_entity_poly.entity_id
_entity_poly.type
_entity_poly.pdbx_seq_one_letter_code
_entity_poly.pdbx_strand_id
1 'polypeptide(L)'
;MNIAVTDSIAPARMGGARPLIRVVTVGHVDHGKSTLIGRLLHETGSLPDGKIEALKAVSDRRGMKFEWSFVLDALQTERDRGITLDTSQVHFRTAARDVVLIDAPGHAELLRNMITGAAQADAALLIVDAAEGVRGQTRRHAYLLHLLGLRQVAVLINKMDKVGFDEARFREIEAEIARHLASVELLATAFIPISARDGDGIARHSASLAWYDGPSVLEVLDQFPVNKPAADLPLRMPVQAIYAFGDQRIIAGRIESGRVAVGDEIMIAPRGTRARVRSIEAWPLPREAHAPQSADAGRSVGLTLDQAVLVDRGDIVATGAAPCKTVRRLRARVFWLHETPLKPGASVTVRLGMAECRGEIGAIENVVDPGELSAHGSSAIERNNVGDIEIALAQSIAADLHAANPRTGRLVLDLGGRIAGGGLVLAVEDEKESRGGGGAGGDRSSVRAEDLANLLRDLAPAERIARLRRDVEGKIIFTTSFGLEDQVILHLVAEQGADIDVVTLDTGRLFRETYHLWAETERRYGRRIRAIYPERDDLEALVERHGINGFYESRAARAACCHARKVAPLARALEDASAWIVGLRADQSVNRQGIDVVTRDAGLLKVSPLFDWTRETVHAFAAANGVPLNPLHAQGFASIGCASCTRATAPGEPERAGRWWWETDDKKECGLHVRPAGKE
;
A
#
# COMPACT_ATOMS: atom_id res chain seq x y z
N MET A 1 -21.35 -26.95 9.85
CA MET A 1 -21.34 -27.11 11.34
C MET A 1 -20.64 -25.87 11.87
N ASN A 2 -21.45 -24.88 12.25
CA ASN A 2 -20.99 -23.56 12.72
C ASN A 2 -20.35 -23.72 14.10
N ILE A 3 -19.08 -23.37 14.21
CA ILE A 3 -18.45 -23.12 15.51
C ILE A 3 -18.23 -21.61 15.61
N ALA A 4 -19.04 -20.99 16.44
CA ALA A 4 -18.96 -19.60 16.79
C ALA A 4 -17.63 -19.30 17.50
N VAL A 5 -16.90 -18.34 16.95
CA VAL A 5 -15.78 -17.69 17.64
C VAL A 5 -16.39 -16.58 18.49
N THR A 6 -16.55 -16.83 19.76
CA THR A 6 -16.76 -15.78 20.76
C THR A 6 -15.92 -16.14 21.98
N ASP A 7 -14.86 -15.34 22.19
CA ASP A 7 -14.59 -14.75 23.49
C ASP A 7 -13.51 -13.68 23.32
N SER A 8 -13.95 -12.52 22.81
CA SER A 8 -13.30 -11.26 23.08
C SER A 8 -13.54 -10.94 24.54
N ILE A 9 -12.48 -10.82 25.32
CA ILE A 9 -12.54 -10.21 26.66
C ILE A 9 -13.16 -8.82 26.46
N ALA A 10 -14.41 -8.68 26.87
CA ALA A 10 -15.15 -7.42 26.83
C ALA A 10 -14.39 -6.36 27.65
N PRO A 11 -14.24 -5.12 27.16
CA PRO A 11 -13.68 -4.05 27.97
C PRO A 11 -14.65 -3.74 29.12
N ALA A 12 -14.14 -3.81 30.34
CA ALA A 12 -14.85 -3.37 31.52
C ALA A 12 -15.26 -1.90 31.37
N ARG A 13 -16.44 -1.59 31.83
CA ARG A 13 -17.19 -0.34 31.70
C ARG A 13 -16.39 0.92 32.06
N MET A 14 -16.59 1.94 31.27
CA MET A 14 -16.25 3.35 31.29
C MET A 14 -16.09 3.99 32.70
N GLY A 15 -14.83 4.15 33.10
CA GLY A 15 -14.32 5.32 33.78
C GLY A 15 -13.42 6.03 32.79
N GLY A 16 -13.29 7.37 32.82
CA GLY A 16 -12.68 8.22 31.80
C GLY A 16 -11.48 7.61 31.07
N ALA A 17 -11.48 7.70 29.75
CA ALA A 17 -10.52 7.02 28.89
C ALA A 17 -9.08 7.34 29.31
N ARG A 18 -8.37 6.33 29.85
CA ARG A 18 -6.94 6.46 30.19
C ARG A 18 -6.14 6.59 28.88
N PRO A 19 -5.08 7.40 28.86
CA PRO A 19 -4.23 7.49 27.68
C PRO A 19 -3.59 6.13 27.39
N LEU A 20 -3.65 5.73 26.12
CA LEU A 20 -3.05 4.49 25.63
C LEU A 20 -1.64 4.77 25.12
N ILE A 21 -0.67 3.92 25.49
CA ILE A 21 0.67 3.93 24.92
C ILE A 21 1.01 2.54 24.35
N ARG A 22 1.67 2.55 23.18
CA ARG A 22 2.24 1.34 22.56
C ARG A 22 3.73 1.34 22.74
N VAL A 23 4.26 0.29 23.35
CA VAL A 23 5.68 0.19 23.68
C VAL A 23 6.25 -1.09 23.09
N VAL A 24 7.31 -0.96 22.30
CA VAL A 24 8.01 -2.13 21.77
C VAL A 24 9.16 -2.55 22.68
N THR A 25 9.33 -3.86 22.91
CA THR A 25 10.50 -4.42 23.59
C THR A 25 11.49 -4.92 22.55
N VAL A 26 12.71 -4.45 22.63
CA VAL A 26 13.82 -4.85 21.75
C VAL A 26 15.06 -5.22 22.56
N GLY A 27 15.90 -6.07 22.03
CA GLY A 27 17.12 -6.53 22.69
C GLY A 27 17.57 -7.86 22.12
N HIS A 28 18.81 -8.26 22.46
CA HIS A 28 19.37 -9.52 21.99
C HIS A 28 18.55 -10.73 22.47
N VAL A 29 18.72 -11.87 21.82
CA VAL A 29 18.20 -13.16 22.29
C VAL A 29 18.77 -13.41 23.69
N ASP A 30 17.98 -14.03 24.54
CA ASP A 30 18.32 -14.35 25.94
C ASP A 30 18.58 -13.16 26.89
N HIS A 31 18.43 -11.90 26.44
CA HIS A 31 18.52 -10.74 27.34
C HIS A 31 17.30 -10.62 28.29
N GLY A 32 16.31 -11.51 28.17
CA GLY A 32 15.19 -11.62 29.12
C GLY A 32 13.95 -10.80 28.76
N LYS A 33 13.68 -10.55 27.46
CA LYS A 33 12.46 -9.87 26.99
C LYS A 33 11.20 -10.56 27.48
N SER A 34 11.04 -11.84 27.18
CA SER A 34 9.86 -12.64 27.57
C SER A 34 9.70 -12.76 29.08
N THR A 35 10.85 -12.86 29.80
CA THR A 35 10.88 -12.84 31.28
C THR A 35 10.33 -11.51 31.82
N LEU A 36 10.77 -10.39 31.25
CA LEU A 36 10.27 -9.05 31.64
C LEU A 36 8.76 -8.91 31.40
N ILE A 37 8.28 -9.35 30.23
CA ILE A 37 6.87 -9.26 29.89
C ILE A 37 6.00 -10.09 30.85
N GLY A 38 6.41 -11.34 31.10
CA GLY A 38 5.72 -12.20 32.07
C GLY A 38 5.70 -11.59 33.47
N ARG A 39 6.80 -10.97 33.90
CA ARG A 39 6.89 -10.28 35.18
C ARG A 39 6.02 -9.03 35.24
N LEU A 40 6.00 -8.19 34.21
CA LEU A 40 5.14 -7.00 34.12
C LEU A 40 3.66 -7.38 34.24
N LEU A 41 3.22 -8.44 33.56
CA LEU A 41 1.86 -8.96 33.68
C LEU A 41 1.51 -9.38 35.09
N HIS A 42 2.45 -9.97 35.80
CA HIS A 42 2.28 -10.35 37.20
C HIS A 42 2.18 -9.12 38.10
N GLU A 43 3.14 -8.21 38.04
CA GLU A 43 3.21 -7.01 38.89
C GLU A 43 1.99 -6.08 38.71
N THR A 44 1.40 -6.09 37.52
CA THR A 44 0.21 -5.28 37.20
C THR A 44 -1.12 -6.01 37.47
N GLY A 45 -1.09 -7.25 37.97
CA GLY A 45 -2.28 -8.04 38.22
C GLY A 45 -3.09 -8.37 36.95
N SER A 46 -2.41 -8.39 35.79
CA SER A 46 -3.06 -8.57 34.47
C SER A 46 -3.15 -10.04 34.04
N LEU A 47 -2.68 -10.96 34.87
CA LEU A 47 -2.81 -12.39 34.65
C LEU A 47 -4.13 -12.92 35.25
N PRO A 48 -4.80 -13.90 34.62
CA PRO A 48 -5.95 -14.58 35.21
C PRO A 48 -5.59 -15.25 36.52
N ASP A 49 -6.54 -15.26 37.46
CA ASP A 49 -6.39 -15.92 38.77
C ASP A 49 -6.01 -17.40 38.60
N GLY A 50 -5.05 -17.87 39.40
CA GLY A 50 -4.60 -19.25 39.42
C GLY A 50 -3.66 -19.64 38.26
N LYS A 51 -3.39 -18.74 37.30
CA LYS A 51 -2.54 -19.05 36.13
C LYS A 51 -1.08 -19.32 36.54
N ILE A 52 -0.55 -18.53 37.46
CA ILE A 52 0.83 -18.68 37.96
C ILE A 52 1.00 -19.99 38.71
N GLU A 53 0.05 -20.31 39.61
CA GLU A 53 0.03 -21.55 40.37
C GLU A 53 -0.01 -22.76 39.42
N ALA A 54 -0.85 -22.69 38.39
CA ALA A 54 -0.93 -23.74 37.36
C ALA A 54 0.40 -23.92 36.61
N LEU A 55 1.05 -22.83 36.22
CA LEU A 55 2.34 -22.88 35.52
C LEU A 55 3.47 -23.39 36.44
N LYS A 56 3.50 -22.98 37.72
CA LYS A 56 4.44 -23.51 38.71
C LYS A 56 4.24 -25.02 38.88
N ALA A 57 3.00 -25.48 39.05
CA ALA A 57 2.71 -26.89 39.18
C ALA A 57 3.09 -27.73 37.95
N VAL A 58 2.99 -27.15 36.74
CA VAL A 58 3.47 -27.80 35.50
C VAL A 58 5.00 -27.87 35.45
N SER A 59 5.68 -26.78 35.84
CA SER A 59 7.14 -26.73 35.92
C SER A 59 7.69 -27.76 36.95
N ASP A 60 7.11 -27.82 38.12
CA ASP A 60 7.49 -28.76 39.17
C ASP A 60 7.30 -30.22 38.73
N ARG A 61 6.20 -30.56 38.03
CA ARG A 61 5.97 -31.91 37.49
C ARG A 61 7.00 -32.29 36.43
N ARG A 62 7.58 -31.32 35.73
CA ARG A 62 8.62 -31.52 34.71
C ARG A 62 10.04 -31.45 35.28
N GLY A 63 10.19 -31.22 36.58
CA GLY A 63 11.50 -31.06 37.24
C GLY A 63 12.25 -29.80 36.82
N MET A 64 11.53 -28.80 36.31
CA MET A 64 12.08 -27.54 35.82
C MET A 64 11.81 -26.42 36.81
N LYS A 65 12.74 -25.47 36.95
CA LYS A 65 12.47 -24.25 37.70
C LYS A 65 11.46 -23.40 36.93
N PHE A 66 10.51 -22.78 37.67
CA PHE A 66 9.58 -21.84 37.07
C PHE A 66 10.32 -20.63 36.47
N GLU A 67 9.96 -20.28 35.22
CA GLU A 67 10.45 -19.08 34.53
C GLU A 67 9.26 -18.23 34.06
N TRP A 68 9.40 -16.91 34.17
CA TRP A 68 8.37 -15.96 33.74
C TRP A 68 8.10 -15.99 32.24
N SER A 69 9.06 -16.43 31.43
CA SER A 69 8.88 -16.65 29.98
C SER A 69 7.76 -17.66 29.68
N PHE A 70 7.53 -18.66 30.57
CA PHE A 70 6.47 -19.66 30.40
C PHE A 70 5.06 -19.05 30.39
N VAL A 71 4.89 -17.85 30.95
CA VAL A 71 3.61 -17.11 30.91
C VAL A 71 3.25 -16.75 29.46
N LEU A 72 4.22 -16.30 28.68
CA LEU A 72 4.04 -15.97 27.27
C LEU A 72 3.89 -17.23 26.39
N ASP A 73 4.70 -18.26 26.64
CA ASP A 73 4.62 -19.51 25.91
C ASP A 73 3.23 -20.17 26.07
N ALA A 74 2.67 -20.11 27.26
CA ALA A 74 1.32 -20.59 27.53
C ALA A 74 0.23 -19.75 26.85
N LEU A 75 0.43 -18.43 26.77
CA LEU A 75 -0.47 -17.53 26.05
C LEU A 75 -0.34 -17.70 24.53
N GLN A 76 0.86 -17.99 24.02
CA GLN A 76 1.10 -18.31 22.63
C GLN A 76 0.51 -19.66 22.24
N THR A 77 0.70 -20.72 23.06
CA THR A 77 0.15 -22.05 22.79
C THR A 77 -1.38 -22.07 22.80
N GLU A 78 -2.01 -21.19 23.56
CA GLU A 78 -3.45 -20.99 23.53
C GLU A 78 -3.92 -20.26 22.25
N ARG A 79 -3.05 -19.42 21.64
CA ARG A 79 -3.29 -18.72 20.38
C ARG A 79 -2.88 -19.53 19.14
N ASP A 80 -1.82 -20.33 19.20
CA ASP A 80 -1.25 -21.10 18.07
C ASP A 80 -2.14 -22.27 17.60
N ARG A 81 -3.27 -22.49 18.23
CA ARG A 81 -4.34 -23.29 17.63
C ARG A 81 -5.04 -22.59 16.47
N GLY A 82 -4.59 -21.39 16.08
CA GLY A 82 -5.02 -20.62 14.94
C GLY A 82 -3.92 -19.70 14.42
N ILE A 83 -2.92 -20.25 13.79
CA ILE A 83 -1.91 -19.66 12.84
C ILE A 83 -1.84 -18.12 12.82
N THR A 84 -0.78 -17.51 13.40
CA THR A 84 -0.05 -16.36 12.81
C THR A 84 1.31 -16.20 13.49
N LEU A 85 2.37 -16.20 12.71
CA LEU A 85 3.73 -15.75 13.06
C LEU A 85 3.77 -14.22 13.17
N ASP A 86 2.94 -13.62 14.01
CA ASP A 86 2.86 -12.18 14.18
C ASP A 86 3.42 -11.74 15.54
N THR A 87 3.99 -10.51 15.58
CA THR A 87 4.43 -9.83 16.80
C THR A 87 3.34 -9.96 17.88
N SER A 88 3.66 -10.60 19.00
CA SER A 88 2.67 -10.77 20.07
C SER A 88 2.44 -9.42 20.76
N GLN A 89 1.16 -9.04 20.92
CA GLN A 89 0.77 -7.85 21.64
C GLN A 89 0.17 -8.25 22.98
N VAL A 90 0.69 -7.67 24.04
CA VAL A 90 0.26 -7.92 25.40
C VAL A 90 -0.31 -6.64 26.00
N HIS A 91 -1.51 -6.72 26.56
CA HIS A 91 -2.23 -5.58 27.14
C HIS A 91 -2.19 -5.65 28.66
N PHE A 92 -1.83 -4.54 29.29
CA PHE A 92 -1.91 -4.40 30.74
C PHE A 92 -2.16 -2.93 31.13
N ARG A 93 -2.40 -2.70 32.43
CA ARG A 93 -2.67 -1.37 32.98
C ARG A 93 -1.63 -1.00 34.00
N THR A 94 -1.16 0.23 33.92
CA THR A 94 -0.40 0.88 34.98
C THR A 94 -1.30 1.77 35.82
N ALA A 95 -0.73 2.50 36.77
CA ALA A 95 -1.47 3.46 37.58
C ALA A 95 -2.09 4.57 36.71
N ALA A 96 -1.39 5.06 35.70
CA ALA A 96 -1.78 6.23 34.93
C ALA A 96 -2.39 5.92 33.54
N ARG A 97 -2.11 4.75 32.95
CA ARG A 97 -2.49 4.50 31.54
C ARG A 97 -2.73 3.03 31.18
N ASP A 98 -3.31 2.82 30.00
CA ASP A 98 -3.37 1.52 29.34
C ASP A 98 -2.09 1.34 28.48
N VAL A 99 -1.47 0.16 28.58
CA VAL A 99 -0.21 -0.16 27.85
C VAL A 99 -0.45 -1.34 26.91
N VAL A 100 -0.03 -1.18 25.66
CA VAL A 100 0.13 -2.28 24.70
C VAL A 100 1.62 -2.53 24.54
N LEU A 101 2.10 -3.63 25.07
CA LEU A 101 3.47 -4.05 24.92
C LEU A 101 3.60 -4.96 23.69
N ILE A 102 4.50 -4.60 22.78
CA ILE A 102 4.77 -5.31 21.53
C ILE A 102 6.06 -6.07 21.71
N ASP A 103 5.98 -7.42 21.77
CA ASP A 103 7.17 -8.25 21.82
C ASP A 103 7.80 -8.38 20.43
N ALA A 104 9.02 -7.92 20.29
CA ALA A 104 9.77 -7.97 19.04
C ALA A 104 10.84 -9.08 19.11
N PRO A 105 10.89 -9.97 18.11
CA PRO A 105 11.87 -11.05 18.08
C PRO A 105 13.30 -10.51 18.03
N GLY A 106 14.21 -11.14 18.79
CA GLY A 106 15.60 -10.71 18.93
C GLY A 106 16.57 -11.25 17.86
N HIS A 107 16.13 -12.15 16.98
CA HIS A 107 16.97 -12.73 15.94
C HIS A 107 17.15 -11.82 14.73
N ALA A 108 18.37 -11.76 14.17
CA ALA A 108 18.66 -10.97 12.96
C ALA A 108 17.81 -11.36 11.76
N GLU A 109 17.40 -12.62 11.64
CA GLU A 109 16.52 -13.11 10.57
C GLU A 109 15.09 -12.59 10.70
N LEU A 110 14.66 -12.17 11.89
CA LEU A 110 13.33 -11.67 12.19
C LEU A 110 13.24 -10.14 12.28
N LEU A 111 14.26 -9.42 11.81
CA LEU A 111 14.28 -7.94 11.79
C LEU A 111 13.05 -7.35 11.10
N ARG A 112 12.50 -8.02 10.09
CA ARG A 112 11.24 -7.64 9.43
C ARG A 112 10.09 -7.52 10.44
N ASN A 113 9.91 -8.52 11.30
CA ASN A 113 8.82 -8.56 12.28
C ASN A 113 9.06 -7.49 13.36
N MET A 114 10.32 -7.26 13.75
CA MET A 114 10.69 -6.18 14.66
C MET A 114 10.32 -4.81 14.08
N ILE A 115 10.64 -4.54 12.80
CA ILE A 115 10.31 -3.28 12.12
C ILE A 115 8.79 -3.09 12.08
N THR A 116 8.03 -4.14 11.76
CA THR A 116 6.56 -4.08 11.72
C THR A 116 5.96 -3.75 13.09
N GLY A 117 6.45 -4.36 14.16
CA GLY A 117 6.02 -4.09 15.54
C GLY A 117 6.42 -2.69 15.99
N ALA A 118 7.70 -2.33 15.84
CA ALA A 118 8.23 -1.03 16.25
C ALA A 118 7.61 0.15 15.47
N ALA A 119 7.19 -0.09 14.22
CA ALA A 119 6.52 0.93 13.43
C ALA A 119 5.17 1.39 14.03
N GLN A 120 4.55 0.60 14.90
CA GLN A 120 3.30 0.93 15.57
C GLN A 120 3.50 1.47 16.99
N ALA A 121 4.74 1.47 17.49
CA ALA A 121 5.05 1.86 18.86
C ALA A 121 5.21 3.38 19.01
N ASP A 122 4.90 3.88 20.20
CA ASP A 122 5.08 5.26 20.63
C ASP A 122 6.40 5.42 21.41
N ALA A 123 6.88 4.32 22.04
CA ALA A 123 8.10 4.25 22.83
C ALA A 123 8.75 2.86 22.74
N ALA A 124 9.99 2.73 23.21
CA ALA A 124 10.71 1.47 23.22
C ALA A 124 11.39 1.18 24.56
N LEU A 125 11.44 -0.10 24.92
CA LEU A 125 12.29 -0.63 25.97
C LEU A 125 13.44 -1.42 25.33
N LEU A 126 14.66 -0.91 25.42
CA LEU A 126 15.87 -1.58 24.95
C LEU A 126 16.49 -2.37 26.08
N ILE A 127 16.52 -3.70 25.97
CA ILE A 127 16.98 -4.59 27.04
C ILE A 127 18.41 -5.07 26.78
N VAL A 128 19.26 -4.93 27.78
CA VAL A 128 20.68 -5.32 27.76
C VAL A 128 20.97 -6.22 28.94
N ASP A 129 21.70 -7.32 28.73
CA ASP A 129 22.15 -8.21 29.81
C ASP A 129 23.36 -7.59 30.51
N ALA A 130 23.31 -7.44 31.84
CA ALA A 130 24.36 -6.86 32.66
C ALA A 130 25.68 -7.67 32.60
N ALA A 131 25.61 -8.99 32.48
CA ALA A 131 26.79 -9.83 32.37
C ALA A 131 27.47 -9.71 30.98
N GLU A 132 26.65 -9.67 29.91
CA GLU A 132 27.15 -9.64 28.54
C GLU A 132 27.54 -8.24 28.04
N GLY A 133 26.84 -7.20 28.53
CA GLY A 133 27.02 -5.82 28.07
C GLY A 133 26.44 -5.56 26.67
N VAL A 134 27.00 -4.57 25.99
CA VAL A 134 26.54 -4.09 24.67
C VAL A 134 27.04 -5.00 23.56
N ARG A 135 26.12 -5.62 22.84
CA ARG A 135 26.41 -6.50 21.69
C ARG A 135 26.07 -5.82 20.35
N GLY A 136 26.62 -6.35 19.25
CA GLY A 136 26.32 -5.84 17.91
C GLY A 136 24.82 -5.77 17.57
N GLN A 137 24.01 -6.72 18.06
CA GLN A 137 22.56 -6.66 17.91
C GLN A 137 21.91 -5.55 18.73
N THR A 138 22.41 -5.26 19.93
CA THR A 138 21.94 -4.12 20.73
C THR A 138 22.11 -2.82 19.97
N ARG A 139 23.26 -2.66 19.32
CA ARG A 139 23.59 -1.49 18.49
C ARG A 139 22.67 -1.41 17.27
N ARG A 140 22.43 -2.53 16.59
CA ARG A 140 21.47 -2.60 15.46
C ARG A 140 20.05 -2.21 15.88
N HIS A 141 19.58 -2.72 17.02
CA HIS A 141 18.24 -2.39 17.53
C HIS A 141 18.15 -0.89 17.84
N ALA A 142 19.13 -0.29 18.50
CA ALA A 142 19.17 1.14 18.77
C ALA A 142 19.08 1.97 17.48
N TYR A 143 19.88 1.60 16.46
CA TYR A 143 19.83 2.28 15.15
C TYR A 143 18.46 2.14 14.48
N LEU A 144 17.85 0.96 14.54
CA LEU A 144 16.51 0.74 13.95
C LEU A 144 15.41 1.51 14.68
N LEU A 145 15.50 1.68 16.01
CA LEU A 145 14.60 2.55 16.76
C LEU A 145 14.70 4.01 16.29
N HIS A 146 15.94 4.51 16.12
CA HIS A 146 16.17 5.83 15.53
C HIS A 146 15.58 5.92 14.10
N LEU A 147 15.86 4.94 13.25
CA LEU A 147 15.37 4.88 11.89
C LEU A 147 13.83 4.92 11.82
N LEU A 148 13.15 4.26 12.75
CA LEU A 148 11.69 4.23 12.84
C LEU A 148 11.10 5.49 13.47
N GLY A 149 11.94 6.44 13.85
CA GLY A 149 11.54 7.72 14.45
C GLY A 149 11.08 7.60 15.90
N LEU A 150 11.41 6.50 16.59
CA LEU A 150 11.12 6.35 18.01
C LEU A 150 12.12 7.18 18.83
N ARG A 151 11.62 8.23 19.46
CA ARG A 151 12.42 9.17 20.26
C ARG A 151 12.38 8.88 21.75
N GLN A 152 11.41 8.10 22.21
CA GLN A 152 11.20 7.73 23.60
C GLN A 152 11.76 6.32 23.81
N VAL A 153 12.94 6.22 24.37
CA VAL A 153 13.64 4.95 24.59
C VAL A 153 14.13 4.86 26.03
N ALA A 154 13.68 3.87 26.78
CA ALA A 154 14.28 3.52 28.05
C ALA A 154 15.17 2.29 27.89
N VAL A 155 16.34 2.32 28.49
CA VAL A 155 17.30 1.22 28.49
C VAL A 155 17.20 0.45 29.79
N LEU A 156 16.90 -0.85 29.67
CA LEU A 156 16.79 -1.74 30.84
C LEU A 156 18.04 -2.62 30.90
N ILE A 157 18.88 -2.41 31.91
CA ILE A 157 20.05 -3.24 32.18
C ILE A 157 19.60 -4.39 33.07
N ASN A 158 19.32 -5.52 32.43
CA ASN A 158 18.68 -6.69 33.05
C ASN A 158 19.71 -7.71 33.55
N LYS A 159 19.25 -8.62 34.42
CA LYS A 159 20.04 -9.66 35.07
C LYS A 159 21.12 -9.10 36.00
N MET A 160 20.81 -8.01 36.66
CA MET A 160 21.66 -7.41 37.69
C MET A 160 21.99 -8.40 38.81
N ASP A 161 21.12 -9.37 39.05
CA ASP A 161 21.32 -10.49 39.97
C ASP A 161 22.57 -11.32 39.62
N LYS A 162 22.92 -11.47 38.34
CA LYS A 162 24.10 -12.22 37.90
C LYS A 162 25.43 -11.50 38.16
N VAL A 163 25.36 -10.19 38.28
CA VAL A 163 26.54 -9.35 38.57
C VAL A 163 26.52 -8.80 40.00
N GLY A 164 25.72 -9.39 40.89
CA GLY A 164 25.62 -9.01 42.28
C GLY A 164 25.10 -7.61 42.55
N PHE A 165 24.29 -7.07 41.65
CA PHE A 165 23.73 -5.71 41.69
C PHE A 165 24.80 -4.61 41.74
N ASP A 166 25.98 -4.86 41.10
CA ASP A 166 27.13 -3.98 41.13
C ASP A 166 26.87 -2.66 40.38
N GLU A 167 26.96 -1.54 41.09
CA GLU A 167 26.77 -0.20 40.52
C GLU A 167 27.85 0.11 39.46
N ALA A 168 29.11 -0.26 39.68
CA ALA A 168 30.19 0.04 38.73
C ALA A 168 29.92 -0.60 37.37
N ARG A 169 29.46 -1.84 37.37
CA ARG A 169 29.07 -2.55 36.13
C ARG A 169 27.89 -1.89 35.45
N PHE A 170 26.87 -1.45 36.19
CA PHE A 170 25.75 -0.70 35.64
C PHE A 170 26.25 0.57 34.95
N ARG A 171 27.07 1.40 35.61
CA ARG A 171 27.59 2.67 35.09
C ARG A 171 28.46 2.48 33.84
N GLU A 172 29.22 1.41 33.78
CA GLU A 172 30.01 1.05 32.60
C GLU A 172 29.10 0.84 31.37
N ILE A 173 28.07 0.01 31.51
CA ILE A 173 27.10 -0.30 30.42
C ILE A 173 26.28 0.93 30.06
N GLU A 174 25.83 1.70 31.04
CA GLU A 174 25.13 2.96 30.85
C GLU A 174 25.94 3.91 29.95
N ALA A 175 27.24 4.12 30.32
CA ALA A 175 28.11 5.01 29.55
C ALA A 175 28.39 4.50 28.13
N GLU A 176 28.53 3.19 27.94
CA GLU A 176 28.76 2.60 26.61
C GLU A 176 27.53 2.79 25.72
N ILE A 177 26.32 2.46 26.24
CA ILE A 177 25.08 2.57 25.48
C ILE A 177 24.72 4.05 25.22
N ALA A 178 24.91 4.93 26.21
CA ALA A 178 24.63 6.35 26.03
C ALA A 178 25.47 6.95 24.90
N ARG A 179 26.74 6.62 24.82
CA ARG A 179 27.64 7.02 23.71
C ARG A 179 27.15 6.50 22.37
N HIS A 180 26.71 5.24 22.32
CA HIS A 180 26.19 4.64 21.10
C HIS A 180 24.87 5.30 20.66
N LEU A 181 23.92 5.50 21.58
CA LEU A 181 22.67 6.18 21.30
C LEU A 181 22.90 7.61 20.80
N ALA A 182 23.83 8.35 21.43
CA ALA A 182 24.19 9.69 20.99
C ALA A 182 24.76 9.71 19.56
N SER A 183 25.57 8.71 19.18
CA SER A 183 26.13 8.60 17.82
C SER A 183 25.07 8.38 16.74
N VAL A 184 23.89 7.90 17.11
CA VAL A 184 22.73 7.72 16.21
C VAL A 184 21.60 8.74 16.49
N GLU A 185 21.94 9.87 17.12
CA GLU A 185 21.00 10.96 17.43
C GLU A 185 19.79 10.50 18.26
N LEU A 186 19.97 9.55 19.13
CA LEU A 186 18.94 9.04 20.03
C LEU A 186 19.40 9.28 21.48
N LEU A 187 18.47 9.72 22.32
CA LEU A 187 18.74 9.88 23.75
C LEU A 187 17.86 8.93 24.55
N ALA A 188 18.46 8.23 25.49
CA ALA A 188 17.67 7.43 26.42
C ALA A 188 16.89 8.32 27.39
N THR A 189 15.61 8.01 27.58
CA THR A 189 14.75 8.67 28.57
C THR A 189 15.19 8.29 30.00
N ALA A 190 15.59 7.04 30.20
CA ALA A 190 16.09 6.52 31.46
C ALA A 190 16.97 5.30 31.22
N PHE A 191 17.91 5.05 32.16
CA PHE A 191 18.63 3.79 32.31
C PHE A 191 18.19 3.15 33.61
N ILE A 192 17.70 1.91 33.57
CA ILE A 192 17.07 1.25 34.72
C ILE A 192 17.76 -0.08 34.98
N PRO A 193 18.41 -0.27 36.16
CA PRO A 193 18.91 -1.57 36.57
C PRO A 193 17.74 -2.46 37.01
N ILE A 194 17.66 -3.69 36.46
CA ILE A 194 16.58 -4.62 36.79
C ILE A 194 17.06 -6.05 36.96
N SER A 195 16.32 -6.83 37.75
CA SER A 195 16.27 -8.27 37.66
C SER A 195 14.85 -8.69 37.28
N ALA A 196 14.61 -8.96 35.98
CA ALA A 196 13.29 -9.38 35.52
C ALA A 196 12.84 -10.68 36.17
N ARG A 197 13.77 -11.56 36.54
CA ARG A 197 13.49 -12.81 37.25
C ARG A 197 12.99 -12.56 38.68
N ASP A 198 13.69 -11.73 39.43
CA ASP A 198 13.43 -11.53 40.86
C ASP A 198 12.46 -10.35 41.11
N GLY A 199 12.32 -9.42 40.13
CA GLY A 199 11.37 -8.31 40.16
C GLY A 199 11.99 -6.98 40.62
N ASP A 200 13.30 -6.95 40.85
CA ASP A 200 14.00 -5.72 41.24
C ASP A 200 13.93 -4.68 40.14
N GLY A 201 13.61 -3.45 40.48
CA GLY A 201 13.52 -2.32 39.55
C GLY A 201 12.32 -2.35 38.60
N ILE A 202 11.41 -3.34 38.69
CA ILE A 202 10.25 -3.45 37.78
C ILE A 202 9.11 -2.55 38.22
N ALA A 203 8.52 -2.84 39.41
CA ALA A 203 7.36 -2.12 39.93
C ALA A 203 7.71 -1.17 41.05
N ARG A 204 8.81 -1.43 41.75
CA ARG A 204 9.21 -0.71 42.97
C ARG A 204 10.74 -0.64 43.05
N HIS A 205 11.21 0.33 43.81
CA HIS A 205 12.62 0.34 44.24
C HIS A 205 12.92 -0.90 45.07
N SER A 206 14.10 -1.44 44.89
CA SER A 206 14.55 -2.65 45.57
C SER A 206 15.68 -2.34 46.54
N ALA A 207 15.72 -3.04 47.68
CA ALA A 207 16.81 -2.93 48.62
C ALA A 207 18.17 -3.38 48.03
N SER A 208 18.14 -4.29 47.05
CA SER A 208 19.33 -4.73 46.29
C SER A 208 19.89 -3.63 45.37
N LEU A 209 19.10 -2.59 45.07
CA LEU A 209 19.44 -1.45 44.19
C LEU A 209 19.40 -0.13 45.00
N ALA A 210 19.81 -0.16 46.27
CA ALA A 210 19.77 1.01 47.15
C ALA A 210 20.57 2.22 46.63
N TRP A 211 21.53 2.01 45.73
CA TRP A 211 22.34 3.04 45.09
C TRP A 211 21.64 3.71 43.88
N TYR A 212 20.48 3.18 43.45
CA TYR A 212 19.75 3.69 42.30
C TYR A 212 18.52 4.50 42.75
N ASP A 213 18.57 5.79 42.45
CA ASP A 213 17.49 6.74 42.78
C ASP A 213 16.55 7.06 41.60
N GLY A 214 16.79 6.42 40.44
CA GLY A 214 15.99 6.65 39.22
C GLY A 214 14.66 5.87 39.24
N PRO A 215 13.81 6.03 38.22
CA PRO A 215 12.49 5.43 38.16
C PRO A 215 12.53 3.91 37.95
N SER A 216 11.50 3.22 38.40
CA SER A 216 11.22 1.82 38.04
C SER A 216 10.67 1.71 36.60
N VAL A 217 10.57 0.50 36.07
CA VAL A 217 10.04 0.27 34.71
C VAL A 217 8.59 0.77 34.59
N LEU A 218 7.73 0.49 35.57
CA LEU A 218 6.32 0.94 35.54
C LEU A 218 6.23 2.46 35.62
N GLU A 219 7.08 3.13 36.42
CA GLU A 219 7.10 4.59 36.50
C GLU A 219 7.56 5.22 35.18
N VAL A 220 8.55 4.66 34.48
CA VAL A 220 8.96 5.13 33.16
C VAL A 220 7.84 4.95 32.14
N LEU A 221 7.13 3.83 32.14
CA LEU A 221 5.97 3.63 31.28
C LEU A 221 4.90 4.69 31.51
N ASP A 222 4.72 5.15 32.76
CA ASP A 222 3.78 6.22 33.11
C ASP A 222 4.33 7.63 32.77
N GLN A 223 5.63 7.81 32.77
CA GLN A 223 6.31 9.08 32.47
C GLN A 223 6.52 9.36 30.99
N PHE A 224 6.51 8.35 30.13
CA PHE A 224 6.66 8.60 28.71
C PHE A 224 5.68 9.67 28.22
N PRO A 225 6.15 10.76 27.57
CA PRO A 225 5.27 11.75 27.00
C PRO A 225 4.26 11.10 26.07
N VAL A 226 2.98 11.41 26.22
CA VAL A 226 1.99 11.03 25.22
C VAL A 226 2.30 11.85 23.98
N ASN A 227 2.63 11.22 22.87
CA ASN A 227 2.71 11.90 21.59
C ASN A 227 1.45 12.71 21.38
N LYS A 228 1.56 13.91 20.73
CA LYS A 228 0.37 14.69 20.37
C LYS A 228 -0.69 13.73 19.88
N PRO A 229 -1.91 13.76 20.44
CA PRO A 229 -2.96 12.87 19.98
C PRO A 229 -2.99 12.96 18.45
N ALA A 230 -3.03 11.84 17.78
CA ALA A 230 -3.08 11.84 16.31
C ALA A 230 -4.25 12.71 15.79
N ALA A 231 -5.25 12.97 16.63
CA ALA A 231 -6.36 13.87 16.37
C ALA A 231 -5.97 15.35 16.26
N ASP A 232 -4.85 15.77 16.86
CA ASP A 232 -4.37 17.16 16.82
C ASP A 232 -3.47 17.45 15.60
N LEU A 233 -3.13 16.42 14.83
CA LEU A 233 -2.44 16.56 13.56
C LEU A 233 -3.44 16.91 12.44
N PRO A 234 -2.98 17.42 11.30
CA PRO A 234 -3.84 17.60 10.12
C PRO A 234 -4.53 16.29 9.71
N LEU A 235 -5.76 16.40 9.20
CA LEU A 235 -6.52 15.24 8.70
C LEU A 235 -5.74 14.52 7.60
N ARG A 236 -5.59 13.23 7.78
CA ARG A 236 -5.10 12.27 6.78
C ARG A 236 -5.94 11.01 6.83
N MET A 237 -6.71 10.77 5.79
CA MET A 237 -7.48 9.54 5.60
C MET A 237 -7.13 8.96 4.22
N PRO A 238 -6.21 7.99 4.15
CA PRO A 238 -5.95 7.25 2.93
C PRO A 238 -7.20 6.51 2.46
N VAL A 239 -7.54 6.66 1.19
CA VAL A 239 -8.70 6.01 0.58
C VAL A 239 -8.39 4.53 0.36
N GLN A 240 -9.14 3.66 1.04
CA GLN A 240 -9.01 2.20 0.94
C GLN A 240 -9.94 1.61 -0.12
N ALA A 241 -11.17 2.13 -0.19
CA ALA A 241 -12.18 1.66 -1.13
C ALA A 241 -13.19 2.77 -1.42
N ILE A 242 -13.87 2.65 -2.54
CA ILE A 242 -14.98 3.52 -2.94
C ILE A 242 -16.17 2.62 -3.24
N TYR A 243 -17.25 2.81 -2.49
CA TYR A 243 -18.49 2.06 -2.68
C TYR A 243 -19.52 2.94 -3.36
N ALA A 244 -20.28 2.35 -4.28
CA ALA A 244 -21.41 3.01 -4.95
C ALA A 244 -22.69 2.29 -4.56
N PHE A 245 -23.61 3.03 -3.92
CA PHE A 245 -24.95 2.56 -3.57
C PHE A 245 -25.98 3.49 -4.24
N GLY A 246 -26.55 3.04 -5.35
CA GLY A 246 -27.40 3.92 -6.18
C GLY A 246 -26.59 5.15 -6.64
N ASP A 247 -27.10 6.35 -6.34
CA ASP A 247 -26.46 7.63 -6.68
C ASP A 247 -25.43 8.10 -5.62
N GLN A 248 -25.31 7.38 -4.51
CA GLN A 248 -24.36 7.74 -3.45
C GLN A 248 -23.02 7.06 -3.65
N ARG A 249 -21.93 7.84 -3.55
CA ARG A 249 -20.56 7.35 -3.45
C ARG A 249 -20.06 7.52 -2.03
N ILE A 250 -19.55 6.42 -1.45
CA ILE A 250 -18.96 6.41 -0.11
C ILE A 250 -17.47 6.17 -0.26
N ILE A 251 -16.67 7.13 0.19
CA ILE A 251 -15.22 7.07 0.21
C ILE A 251 -14.82 6.47 1.55
N ALA A 252 -14.39 5.22 1.57
CA ALA A 252 -14.04 4.50 2.78
C ALA A 252 -12.54 4.54 3.04
N GLY A 253 -12.18 4.78 4.31
CA GLY A 253 -10.80 4.81 4.76
C GLY A 253 -10.69 4.83 6.28
N ARG A 254 -9.46 4.66 6.77
CA ARG A 254 -9.13 4.88 8.18
C ARG A 254 -8.52 6.26 8.34
N ILE A 255 -8.98 7.01 9.31
CA ILE A 255 -8.39 8.29 9.68
C ILE A 255 -7.08 7.99 10.41
N GLU A 256 -5.95 8.26 9.77
CA GLU A 256 -4.62 8.06 10.34
C GLU A 256 -4.22 9.23 11.25
N SER A 257 -4.64 10.44 10.92
CA SER A 257 -4.43 11.63 11.74
C SER A 257 -5.53 12.65 11.54
N GLY A 258 -5.68 13.55 12.51
CA GLY A 258 -6.66 14.61 12.48
C GLY A 258 -8.07 14.17 12.86
N ARG A 259 -9.00 15.04 12.54
CA ARG A 259 -10.44 14.89 12.72
C ARG A 259 -11.16 15.32 11.46
N VAL A 260 -12.29 14.74 11.17
CA VAL A 260 -13.23 15.17 10.13
C VAL A 260 -14.62 15.32 10.73
N ALA A 261 -15.34 16.37 10.33
CA ALA A 261 -16.73 16.60 10.69
C ALA A 261 -17.60 16.81 9.45
N VAL A 262 -18.90 16.59 9.61
CA VAL A 262 -19.89 16.94 8.59
C VAL A 262 -19.85 18.44 8.34
N GLY A 263 -19.77 18.84 7.07
CA GLY A 263 -19.65 20.23 6.65
C GLY A 263 -18.20 20.71 6.45
N ASP A 264 -17.19 19.94 6.86
CA ASP A 264 -15.79 20.31 6.65
C ASP A 264 -15.43 20.35 5.16
N GLU A 265 -14.62 21.36 4.78
CA GLU A 265 -13.97 21.41 3.48
C GLU A 265 -12.73 20.53 3.49
N ILE A 266 -12.73 19.54 2.61
CA ILE A 266 -11.63 18.61 2.43
C ILE A 266 -10.99 18.77 1.05
N MET A 267 -9.76 18.30 0.93
CA MET A 267 -9.04 18.19 -0.32
C MET A 267 -8.60 16.74 -0.56
N ILE A 268 -8.77 16.27 -1.78
CA ILE A 268 -8.34 14.95 -2.21
C ILE A 268 -7.03 15.09 -2.97
N ALA A 269 -5.94 14.62 -2.37
CA ALA A 269 -4.63 14.60 -2.97
C ALA A 269 -4.35 13.24 -3.64
N PRO A 270 -3.58 13.17 -4.74
CA PRO A 270 -2.73 14.22 -5.31
C PRO A 270 -3.47 15.21 -6.22
N ARG A 271 -4.71 14.97 -6.60
CA ARG A 271 -5.44 15.77 -7.61
C ARG A 271 -5.76 17.21 -7.16
N GLY A 272 -5.78 17.46 -5.86
CA GLY A 272 -6.11 18.77 -5.30
C GLY A 272 -7.58 19.14 -5.40
N THR A 273 -8.46 18.17 -5.66
CA THR A 273 -9.91 18.39 -5.78
C THR A 273 -10.49 18.72 -4.40
N ARG A 274 -11.22 19.81 -4.30
CA ARG A 274 -11.90 20.24 -3.08
C ARG A 274 -13.36 19.79 -3.09
N ALA A 275 -13.88 19.42 -1.93
CA ALA A 275 -15.28 19.07 -1.72
C ALA A 275 -15.65 19.25 -0.25
N ARG A 276 -16.94 19.24 0.07
CA ARG A 276 -17.43 19.33 1.44
C ARG A 276 -18.01 18.00 1.88
N VAL A 277 -17.72 17.62 3.12
CA VAL A 277 -18.26 16.38 3.70
C VAL A 277 -19.75 16.52 3.93
N ARG A 278 -20.56 15.68 3.28
CA ARG A 278 -22.02 15.66 3.40
C ARG A 278 -22.48 14.80 4.58
N SER A 279 -21.90 13.61 4.73
CA SER A 279 -22.19 12.71 5.86
C SER A 279 -20.97 11.83 6.17
N ILE A 280 -20.95 11.30 7.40
CA ILE A 280 -19.97 10.33 7.87
C ILE A 280 -20.71 9.02 8.14
N GLU A 281 -20.29 7.95 7.45
CA GLU A 281 -20.86 6.62 7.59
C GLU A 281 -19.94 5.74 8.43
N ALA A 282 -20.51 4.98 9.36
CA ALA A 282 -19.78 4.04 10.22
C ALA A 282 -20.52 2.71 10.32
N TRP A 283 -19.79 1.60 10.39
CA TRP A 283 -20.34 0.25 10.51
C TRP A 283 -19.62 -0.54 11.60
N PRO A 284 -20.38 -1.35 12.41
CA PRO A 284 -21.83 -1.41 12.51
C PRO A 284 -22.39 -0.22 13.31
N LEU A 285 -23.51 0.32 12.88
CA LEU A 285 -24.29 1.25 13.68
C LEU A 285 -25.29 0.46 14.55
N PRO A 286 -25.35 0.68 15.87
CA PRO A 286 -26.47 0.20 16.68
C PRO A 286 -27.79 0.71 16.11
N ARG A 287 -28.86 -0.10 16.20
CA ARG A 287 -30.18 0.21 15.59
C ARG A 287 -30.78 1.57 15.98
N GLU A 288 -30.31 2.18 17.07
CA GLU A 288 -30.82 3.46 17.60
C GLU A 288 -29.77 4.60 17.50
N ALA A 289 -28.58 4.35 16.92
CA ALA A 289 -27.54 5.36 16.82
C ALA A 289 -27.70 6.20 15.55
N HIS A 290 -27.58 7.51 15.71
CA HIS A 290 -27.49 8.45 14.58
C HIS A 290 -26.12 8.39 13.91
N ALA A 291 -26.06 8.73 12.63
CA ALA A 291 -24.79 8.85 11.90
C ALA A 291 -23.85 9.83 12.63
N PRO A 292 -22.55 9.50 12.74
CA PRO A 292 -21.61 10.35 13.46
C PRO A 292 -21.49 11.71 12.78
N GLN A 293 -21.48 12.78 13.59
CA GLN A 293 -21.27 14.15 13.10
C GLN A 293 -19.77 14.46 12.96
N SER A 294 -18.91 13.71 13.62
CA SER A 294 -17.45 13.81 13.50
C SER A 294 -16.78 12.48 13.77
N ALA A 295 -15.55 12.33 13.27
CA ALA A 295 -14.71 11.17 13.52
C ALA A 295 -13.25 11.58 13.70
N ASP A 296 -12.58 10.96 14.65
CA ASP A 296 -11.19 11.22 15.03
C ASP A 296 -10.24 10.16 14.47
N ALA A 297 -8.96 10.47 14.51
CA ALA A 297 -7.88 9.53 14.18
C ALA A 297 -8.06 8.17 14.86
N GLY A 298 -7.76 7.10 14.11
CA GLY A 298 -7.91 5.71 14.55
C GLY A 298 -9.25 5.08 14.15
N ARG A 299 -10.24 5.84 13.71
CA ARG A 299 -11.54 5.32 13.26
C ARG A 299 -11.56 5.03 11.77
N SER A 300 -12.19 3.93 11.40
CA SER A 300 -12.52 3.61 10.00
C SER A 300 -13.92 4.12 9.71
N VAL A 301 -14.07 4.94 8.68
CA VAL A 301 -15.31 5.60 8.31
C VAL A 301 -15.49 5.65 6.80
N GLY A 302 -16.72 5.89 6.36
CA GLY A 302 -17.05 6.29 5.00
C GLY A 302 -17.42 7.77 4.97
N LEU A 303 -17.00 8.48 3.95
CA LEU A 303 -17.40 9.88 3.71
C LEU A 303 -18.26 9.94 2.45
N THR A 304 -19.38 10.65 2.52
CA THR A 304 -20.11 11.12 1.33
C THR A 304 -19.83 12.61 1.15
N LEU A 305 -19.80 13.05 -0.09
CA LEU A 305 -19.46 14.43 -0.43
C LEU A 305 -20.67 15.15 -1.05
N ASP A 306 -20.66 16.48 -0.99
CA ASP A 306 -21.68 17.36 -1.55
C ASP A 306 -21.72 17.36 -3.08
N GLN A 307 -20.62 16.96 -3.71
CA GLN A 307 -20.47 16.87 -5.16
C GLN A 307 -19.76 15.57 -5.57
N ALA A 308 -20.00 15.14 -6.80
CA ALA A 308 -19.30 14.02 -7.39
C ALA A 308 -17.85 14.41 -7.72
N VAL A 309 -16.90 13.78 -7.05
CA VAL A 309 -15.47 14.00 -7.26
C VAL A 309 -14.79 12.72 -7.74
N LEU A 310 -13.72 12.90 -8.51
CA LEU A 310 -12.89 11.77 -8.92
C LEU A 310 -11.94 11.42 -7.77
N VAL A 311 -12.08 10.22 -7.26
CA VAL A 311 -11.28 9.66 -6.15
C VAL A 311 -10.84 8.28 -6.54
N ASP A 312 -9.58 7.92 -6.24
CA ASP A 312 -9.05 6.59 -6.42
C ASP A 312 -8.55 6.00 -5.10
N ARG A 313 -8.46 4.66 -5.05
CA ARG A 313 -7.75 4.00 -3.97
C ARG A 313 -6.29 4.48 -3.96
N GLY A 314 -5.82 4.87 -2.76
CA GLY A 314 -4.48 5.42 -2.59
C GLY A 314 -4.45 6.96 -2.56
N ASP A 315 -5.51 7.64 -2.99
CA ASP A 315 -5.65 9.07 -2.74
C ASP A 315 -5.72 9.33 -1.22
N ILE A 316 -5.40 10.55 -0.80
CA ILE A 316 -5.51 10.94 0.61
C ILE A 316 -6.53 12.07 0.74
N VAL A 317 -7.54 11.84 1.57
CA VAL A 317 -8.42 12.91 2.03
C VAL A 317 -7.68 13.69 3.12
N ALA A 318 -7.51 14.99 2.91
CA ALA A 318 -6.81 15.90 3.78
C ALA A 318 -7.66 17.15 4.08
N THR A 319 -7.33 17.88 5.14
CA THR A 319 -7.95 19.20 5.35
C THR A 319 -7.43 20.20 4.32
N GLY A 320 -8.31 21.06 3.83
CA GLY A 320 -7.96 22.10 2.87
C GLY A 320 -6.92 23.10 3.40
N ALA A 321 -6.85 23.30 4.72
CA ALA A 321 -5.89 24.22 5.37
C ALA A 321 -4.47 23.65 5.46
N ALA A 322 -4.30 22.32 5.45
CA ALA A 322 -2.99 21.65 5.50
C ALA A 322 -2.96 20.45 4.52
N PRO A 323 -2.87 20.73 3.23
CA PRO A 323 -2.90 19.69 2.20
C PRO A 323 -1.66 18.78 2.24
N CYS A 324 -1.80 17.53 1.77
CA CYS A 324 -0.65 16.71 1.44
C CYS A 324 0.13 17.29 0.26
N LYS A 325 1.42 17.07 0.23
CA LYS A 325 2.24 17.39 -0.95
C LYS A 325 1.97 16.41 -2.07
N THR A 326 1.95 16.91 -3.30
CA THR A 326 1.87 16.08 -4.53
C THR A 326 3.27 15.91 -5.07
N VAL A 327 3.76 14.68 -5.15
CA VAL A 327 5.17 14.41 -5.39
C VAL A 327 5.39 13.39 -6.51
N ARG A 328 6.42 13.62 -7.32
CA ARG A 328 6.99 12.66 -8.29
C ARG A 328 8.41 12.24 -7.95
N ARG A 329 9.07 12.97 -7.07
CA ARG A 329 10.38 12.60 -6.53
C ARG A 329 10.35 12.72 -5.03
N LEU A 330 10.95 11.76 -4.37
CA LEU A 330 11.11 11.77 -2.92
C LEU A 330 12.49 11.23 -2.54
N ARG A 331 12.98 11.71 -1.41
CA ARG A 331 14.16 11.15 -0.76
C ARG A 331 13.71 10.39 0.48
N ALA A 332 14.20 9.17 0.63
CA ALA A 332 13.82 8.31 1.73
C ALA A 332 15.05 7.65 2.34
N ARG A 333 15.04 7.45 3.65
CA ARG A 333 15.96 6.56 4.35
C ARG A 333 15.36 5.19 4.40
N VAL A 334 16.05 4.20 3.83
CA VAL A 334 15.53 2.85 3.62
C VAL A 334 16.41 1.83 4.31
N PHE A 335 15.77 0.90 5.02
CA PHE A 335 16.37 -0.35 5.47
C PHE A 335 16.05 -1.44 4.45
N TRP A 336 17.10 -2.10 3.93
CA TRP A 336 16.99 -3.09 2.87
C TRP A 336 17.00 -4.52 3.40
N LEU A 337 16.00 -5.32 3.02
CA LEU A 337 15.79 -6.69 3.52
C LEU A 337 16.02 -7.77 2.46
N HIS A 338 16.06 -7.37 1.18
CA HIS A 338 16.18 -8.31 0.07
C HIS A 338 17.63 -8.80 -0.10
N GLU A 339 17.79 -10.03 -0.59
CA GLU A 339 19.12 -10.63 -0.83
C GLU A 339 19.89 -9.93 -1.95
N THR A 340 19.17 -9.50 -3.00
CA THR A 340 19.75 -8.70 -4.07
C THR A 340 19.99 -7.27 -3.59
N PRO A 341 21.22 -6.73 -3.69
CA PRO A 341 21.51 -5.36 -3.30
C PRO A 341 20.68 -4.34 -4.10
N LEU A 342 20.23 -3.28 -3.44
CA LEU A 342 19.58 -2.16 -4.09
C LEU A 342 20.61 -1.28 -4.78
N LYS A 343 20.45 -1.02 -6.06
CA LYS A 343 21.39 -0.22 -6.89
C LYS A 343 20.65 0.93 -7.57
N PRO A 344 21.34 2.02 -7.94
CA PRO A 344 20.80 3.04 -8.84
C PRO A 344 20.28 2.41 -10.14
N GLY A 345 19.16 2.93 -10.67
CA GLY A 345 18.46 2.40 -11.85
C GLY A 345 17.55 1.19 -11.54
N ALA A 346 17.53 0.68 -10.31
CA ALA A 346 16.64 -0.42 -9.95
C ALA A 346 15.18 0.04 -9.97
N SER A 347 14.31 -0.77 -10.60
CA SER A 347 12.86 -0.54 -10.59
C SER A 347 12.22 -1.27 -9.41
N VAL A 348 11.48 -0.54 -8.58
CA VAL A 348 10.79 -1.05 -7.39
C VAL A 348 9.33 -0.62 -7.39
N THR A 349 8.47 -1.35 -6.71
CA THR A 349 7.13 -0.86 -6.39
C THR A 349 7.19 -0.13 -5.05
N VAL A 350 6.78 1.12 -5.04
CA VAL A 350 6.70 1.98 -3.85
C VAL A 350 5.28 1.94 -3.33
N ARG A 351 5.11 1.56 -2.06
CA ARG A 351 3.85 1.64 -1.33
C ARG A 351 3.95 2.70 -0.25
N LEU A 352 3.06 3.68 -0.31
CA LEU A 352 2.97 4.77 0.66
C LEU A 352 1.51 4.89 1.12
N GLY A 353 1.21 4.45 2.33
CA GLY A 353 -0.17 4.26 2.77
C GLY A 353 -0.88 3.23 1.89
N MET A 354 -1.97 3.66 1.23
CA MET A 354 -2.73 2.84 0.28
C MET A 354 -2.33 3.08 -1.18
N ALA A 355 -1.48 4.07 -1.45
CA ALA A 355 -0.95 4.32 -2.78
C ALA A 355 0.12 3.29 -3.15
N GLU A 356 0.09 2.83 -4.38
CA GLU A 356 1.05 1.92 -4.97
C GLU A 356 1.45 2.45 -6.35
N CYS A 357 2.75 2.66 -6.56
CA CYS A 357 3.26 3.07 -7.86
C CYS A 357 4.66 2.53 -8.11
N ARG A 358 5.05 2.46 -9.37
CA ARG A 358 6.44 2.18 -9.75
C ARG A 358 7.34 3.34 -9.40
N GLY A 359 8.55 3.03 -8.94
CA GLY A 359 9.62 3.97 -8.71
C GLY A 359 10.93 3.46 -9.28
N GLU A 360 11.74 4.37 -9.77
CA GLU A 360 13.13 4.10 -10.16
C GLU A 360 14.06 4.70 -9.12
N ILE A 361 15.04 3.94 -8.69
CA ILE A 361 16.03 4.37 -7.70
C ILE A 361 17.06 5.26 -8.40
N GLY A 362 17.16 6.49 -7.95
CA GLY A 362 18.18 7.45 -8.35
C GLY A 362 19.48 7.29 -7.56
N ALA A 363 19.95 8.39 -6.98
CA ALA A 363 21.14 8.40 -6.13
C ALA A 363 20.94 7.58 -4.86
N ILE A 364 22.00 6.91 -4.43
CA ILE A 364 22.11 6.21 -3.14
C ILE A 364 23.25 6.86 -2.37
N GLU A 365 22.95 7.31 -1.15
CA GLU A 365 23.89 8.01 -0.29
C GLU A 365 23.82 7.46 1.13
N ASN A 366 24.81 7.82 1.96
CA ASN A 366 24.83 7.53 3.39
C ASN A 366 24.56 6.05 3.72
N VAL A 367 25.19 5.13 2.99
CA VAL A 367 25.05 3.70 3.25
C VAL A 367 25.79 3.33 4.52
N VAL A 368 25.06 2.75 5.49
CA VAL A 368 25.58 2.39 6.82
C VAL A 368 25.19 0.95 7.15
N ASP A 369 26.15 0.16 7.67
CA ASP A 369 25.83 -1.06 8.41
C ASP A 369 25.40 -0.68 9.84
N PRO A 370 24.14 -0.95 10.24
CA PRO A 370 23.66 -0.61 11.58
C PRO A 370 24.42 -1.31 12.73
N GLY A 371 25.16 -2.39 12.45
CA GLY A 371 25.94 -3.13 13.45
C GLY A 371 27.29 -2.51 13.76
N GLU A 372 27.95 -1.96 12.74
CA GLU A 372 29.30 -1.41 12.84
C GLU A 372 29.33 0.12 12.81
N LEU A 373 28.21 0.76 12.38
CA LEU A 373 28.09 2.20 12.14
C LEU A 373 29.18 2.73 11.19
N SER A 374 29.77 1.84 10.40
CA SER A 374 30.75 2.21 9.38
C SER A 374 30.01 2.75 8.16
N ALA A 375 30.29 3.99 7.78
CA ALA A 375 29.82 4.54 6.52
C ALA A 375 30.62 3.87 5.39
N HIS A 376 29.95 3.10 4.57
CA HIS A 376 30.52 2.55 3.37
C HIS A 376 30.28 3.52 2.22
N GLY A 377 31.33 3.94 1.52
CA GLY A 377 31.21 4.71 0.27
C GLY A 377 30.62 3.88 -0.88
N SER A 378 29.71 2.96 -0.57
CA SER A 378 29.04 2.07 -1.52
C SER A 378 27.90 2.79 -2.21
N SER A 379 27.82 2.62 -3.52
CA SER A 379 26.67 3.06 -4.33
C SER A 379 25.52 2.04 -4.33
N ALA A 380 25.54 1.03 -3.47
CA ALA A 380 24.51 0.01 -3.34
C ALA A 380 24.20 -0.27 -1.87
N ILE A 381 22.94 -0.58 -1.56
CA ILE A 381 22.52 -0.96 -0.22
C ILE A 381 22.42 -2.48 -0.16
N GLU A 382 23.30 -3.11 0.60
CA GLU A 382 23.30 -4.55 0.86
C GLU A 382 22.17 -4.93 1.83
N ARG A 383 21.88 -6.23 1.91
CA ARG A 383 20.90 -6.76 2.88
C ARG A 383 21.26 -6.36 4.32
N ASN A 384 20.27 -5.92 5.08
CA ASN A 384 20.35 -5.43 6.46
C ASN A 384 21.10 -4.09 6.63
N ASN A 385 21.47 -3.43 5.54
CA ASN A 385 22.02 -2.09 5.57
C ASN A 385 20.95 -1.02 5.39
N VAL A 386 21.30 0.19 5.76
CA VAL A 386 20.49 1.39 5.62
C VAL A 386 21.16 2.34 4.66
N GLY A 387 20.39 3.06 3.89
CA GLY A 387 20.89 4.13 3.01
C GLY A 387 19.82 5.15 2.71
N ASP A 388 20.24 6.33 2.35
CA ASP A 388 19.38 7.37 1.82
C ASP A 388 19.29 7.20 0.31
N ILE A 389 18.07 7.16 -0.22
CA ILE A 389 17.80 6.96 -1.64
C ILE A 389 16.93 8.06 -2.20
N GLU A 390 17.16 8.42 -3.45
CA GLU A 390 16.21 9.18 -4.25
C GLU A 390 15.34 8.20 -5.03
N ILE A 391 14.04 8.50 -5.11
CA ILE A 391 13.08 7.70 -5.88
C ILE A 391 12.33 8.62 -6.83
N ALA A 392 12.43 8.32 -8.12
CA ALA A 392 11.58 8.91 -9.16
C ALA A 392 10.34 8.04 -9.35
N LEU A 393 9.15 8.61 -9.13
CA LEU A 393 7.88 7.90 -9.18
C LEU A 393 7.27 7.99 -10.58
N ALA A 394 6.73 6.90 -11.09
CA ALA A 394 6.08 6.84 -12.41
C ALA A 394 4.82 7.72 -12.49
N GLN A 395 4.19 7.99 -11.35
CA GLN A 395 3.01 8.87 -11.24
C GLN A 395 3.08 9.73 -9.98
N SER A 396 2.40 10.87 -9.98
CA SER A 396 2.29 11.72 -8.80
C SER A 396 1.45 11.04 -7.73
N ILE A 397 1.95 11.01 -6.50
CA ILE A 397 1.22 10.51 -5.33
C ILE A 397 1.17 11.58 -4.25
N ALA A 398 0.23 11.40 -3.32
CA ALA A 398 0.19 12.22 -2.10
C ALA A 398 1.21 11.69 -1.09
N ALA A 399 2.03 12.57 -0.52
CA ALA A 399 3.02 12.21 0.49
C ALA A 399 3.13 13.26 1.59
N ASP A 400 3.46 12.81 2.79
CA ASP A 400 3.90 13.63 3.90
C ASP A 400 5.37 13.31 4.24
N LEU A 401 6.07 14.29 4.80
CA LEU A 401 7.35 14.03 5.44
C LEU A 401 7.13 13.22 6.72
N HIS A 402 7.97 12.25 7.00
CA HIS A 402 7.87 11.47 8.25
C HIS A 402 7.93 12.35 9.50
N ALA A 403 8.77 13.37 9.49
CA ALA A 403 8.89 14.32 10.60
C ALA A 403 7.60 15.11 10.85
N ALA A 404 6.79 15.37 9.82
CA ALA A 404 5.52 16.08 9.93
C ALA A 404 4.35 15.17 10.30
N ASN A 405 4.31 13.97 9.69
CA ASN A 405 3.30 12.95 9.98
C ASN A 405 3.92 11.54 9.91
N PRO A 406 4.30 10.97 11.07
CA PRO A 406 4.92 9.65 11.12
C PRO A 406 4.05 8.51 10.57
N ARG A 407 2.73 8.67 10.51
CA ARG A 407 1.81 7.62 10.04
C ARG A 407 1.70 7.55 8.53
N THR A 408 1.77 8.69 7.85
CA THR A 408 1.64 8.79 6.39
C THR A 408 2.97 9.04 5.67
N GLY A 409 4.06 9.31 6.42
CA GLY A 409 5.41 9.51 5.90
C GLY A 409 6.29 8.24 5.91
N ARG A 410 5.71 7.05 5.91
CA ARG A 410 6.41 5.75 5.82
C ARG A 410 6.12 5.07 4.51
N LEU A 411 7.15 4.46 3.92
CA LEU A 411 7.02 3.71 2.67
C LEU A 411 7.51 2.27 2.82
N VAL A 412 7.02 1.43 1.94
CA VAL A 412 7.49 0.06 1.74
C VAL A 412 7.94 -0.08 0.29
N LEU A 413 9.07 -0.73 0.09
CA LEU A 413 9.60 -1.08 -1.22
C LEU A 413 9.36 -2.56 -1.48
N ASP A 414 8.80 -2.85 -2.63
CA ASP A 414 8.54 -4.21 -3.09
C ASP A 414 9.36 -4.49 -4.35
N LEU A 415 9.96 -5.69 -4.42
CA LEU A 415 10.71 -6.16 -5.56
C LEU A 415 10.17 -7.53 -5.98
N GLY A 416 9.59 -7.60 -7.18
CA GLY A 416 9.05 -8.85 -7.72
C GLY A 416 7.88 -9.44 -6.89
N GLY A 417 7.03 -8.60 -6.29
CA GLY A 417 5.89 -9.03 -5.47
C GLY A 417 6.26 -9.41 -4.03
N ARG A 418 7.51 -9.14 -3.59
CA ARG A 418 7.97 -9.40 -2.22
C ARG A 418 8.47 -8.11 -1.57
N ILE A 419 8.09 -7.90 -0.32
CA ILE A 419 8.62 -6.76 0.46
C ILE A 419 10.14 -6.88 0.52
N ALA A 420 10.81 -5.89 -0.07
CA ALA A 420 12.26 -5.84 -0.19
C ALA A 420 12.90 -4.86 0.79
N GLY A 421 12.15 -3.87 1.27
CA GLY A 421 12.64 -2.89 2.23
C GLY A 421 11.51 -2.01 2.76
N GLY A 422 11.84 -1.17 3.71
CA GLY A 422 10.95 -0.16 4.26
C GLY A 422 11.72 1.08 4.66
N GLY A 423 11.05 2.23 4.69
CA GLY A 423 11.76 3.47 4.98
C GLY A 423 10.86 4.63 5.36
N LEU A 424 11.51 5.75 5.59
CA LEU A 424 10.93 7.02 6.01
C LEU A 424 11.13 8.07 4.94
N VAL A 425 10.10 8.83 4.63
CA VAL A 425 10.17 9.96 3.70
C VAL A 425 10.88 11.12 4.39
N LEU A 426 12.07 11.47 3.91
CA LEU A 426 12.91 12.54 4.46
C LEU A 426 12.65 13.89 3.79
N ALA A 427 12.51 13.86 2.46
CA ALA A 427 12.24 15.03 1.65
C ALA A 427 11.34 14.68 0.47
N VAL A 428 10.62 15.65 -0.02
CA VAL A 428 9.75 15.53 -1.19
C VAL A 428 9.96 16.76 -2.08
N GLU A 429 10.04 16.55 -3.38
CA GLU A 429 9.99 17.63 -4.35
C GLU A 429 8.53 17.89 -4.71
N ASP A 430 7.99 19.04 -4.26
CA ASP A 430 6.61 19.41 -4.57
C ASP A 430 6.52 19.89 -6.02
N GLU A 431 5.65 19.30 -6.81
CA GLU A 431 5.41 19.75 -8.20
C GLU A 431 5.01 21.23 -8.29
N LYS A 432 4.52 21.83 -7.20
CA LYS A 432 4.14 23.24 -7.15
C LYS A 432 5.32 24.19 -6.88
N GLU A 433 6.32 23.75 -6.10
CA GLU A 433 7.49 24.57 -5.76
C GLU A 433 8.52 24.64 -6.89
N SER A 434 8.62 23.58 -7.73
CA SER A 434 9.51 23.58 -8.90
C SER A 434 9.08 24.55 -10.02
N ARG A 435 7.91 25.17 -9.91
CA ARG A 435 7.40 26.17 -10.89
C ARG A 435 7.74 27.62 -10.56
N GLY A 436 8.37 27.91 -9.40
CA GLY A 436 8.67 29.25 -8.89
C GLY A 436 10.09 29.78 -9.11
N GLY A 437 11.04 28.96 -9.57
CA GLY A 437 12.45 29.34 -9.79
C GLY A 437 12.80 29.35 -11.27
N GLY A 438 12.86 30.54 -11.85
CA GLY A 438 13.15 30.70 -13.27
C GLY A 438 14.54 30.22 -13.69
N GLY A 439 14.59 29.43 -14.72
CA GLY A 439 15.78 29.00 -15.45
C GLY A 439 15.36 28.26 -16.70
N ALA A 440 15.54 28.90 -17.87
CA ALA A 440 15.20 28.36 -19.17
C ALA A 440 15.99 27.07 -19.46
N GLY A 441 15.31 25.94 -19.34
CA GLY A 441 15.74 24.62 -19.79
C GLY A 441 14.49 23.79 -19.97
N GLY A 442 13.93 23.82 -21.20
CA GLY A 442 12.62 23.26 -21.48
C GLY A 442 12.55 21.74 -21.24
N ASP A 443 11.83 21.33 -20.22
CA ASP A 443 11.28 19.97 -20.13
C ASP A 443 10.08 19.86 -21.07
N ARG A 444 10.33 19.27 -22.25
CA ARG A 444 9.35 19.06 -23.33
C ARG A 444 8.48 17.80 -23.13
N SER A 445 8.49 17.15 -21.97
CA SER A 445 7.90 15.79 -21.82
C SER A 445 6.58 15.69 -21.08
N SER A 446 5.84 16.77 -20.80
CA SER A 446 4.49 16.68 -20.23
C SER A 446 3.45 17.48 -21.01
N VAL A 447 3.09 16.96 -22.19
CA VAL A 447 1.87 17.46 -22.88
C VAL A 447 0.70 17.19 -21.96
N ARG A 448 0.03 18.25 -21.47
CA ARG A 448 -1.19 18.08 -20.66
C ARG A 448 -2.24 17.40 -21.51
N ALA A 449 -2.99 16.44 -20.96
CA ALA A 449 -4.04 15.75 -21.71
C ALA A 449 -5.05 16.74 -22.31
N GLU A 450 -5.39 17.80 -21.60
CA GLU A 450 -6.28 18.87 -22.07
C GLU A 450 -5.68 19.67 -23.23
N ASP A 451 -4.40 20.01 -23.18
CA ASP A 451 -3.72 20.73 -24.26
C ASP A 451 -3.67 19.86 -25.52
N LEU A 452 -3.34 18.58 -25.37
CA LEU A 452 -3.34 17.62 -26.46
C LEU A 452 -4.77 17.38 -27.00
N ALA A 453 -5.78 17.29 -26.13
CA ALA A 453 -7.17 17.14 -26.55
C ALA A 453 -7.63 18.35 -27.38
N ASN A 454 -7.30 19.56 -26.95
CA ASN A 454 -7.61 20.78 -27.70
C ASN A 454 -6.91 20.83 -29.05
N LEU A 455 -5.67 20.33 -29.13
CA LEU A 455 -4.91 20.25 -30.38
C LEU A 455 -5.44 19.18 -31.36
N LEU A 456 -5.99 18.08 -30.83
CA LEU A 456 -6.43 16.93 -31.64
C LEU A 456 -7.92 16.99 -32.01
N ARG A 457 -8.75 17.71 -31.26
CA ARG A 457 -10.23 17.62 -31.38
C ARG A 457 -10.73 17.94 -32.77
N ASP A 458 -10.21 19.00 -33.38
CA ASP A 458 -10.66 19.50 -34.69
C ASP A 458 -9.94 18.89 -35.90
N LEU A 459 -8.97 18.00 -35.65
CA LEU A 459 -8.21 17.33 -36.73
C LEU A 459 -8.95 16.09 -37.24
N ALA A 460 -8.66 15.71 -38.49
CA ALA A 460 -9.10 14.42 -39.02
C ALA A 460 -8.35 13.25 -38.33
N PRO A 461 -8.94 12.03 -38.25
CA PRO A 461 -8.33 10.91 -37.53
C PRO A 461 -6.88 10.58 -37.94
N ALA A 462 -6.55 10.65 -39.23
CA ALA A 462 -5.19 10.46 -39.71
C ALA A 462 -4.23 11.52 -39.13
N GLU A 463 -4.66 12.79 -39.16
CA GLU A 463 -3.88 13.90 -38.60
C GLU A 463 -3.75 13.81 -37.10
N ARG A 464 -4.79 13.32 -36.37
CA ARG A 464 -4.73 13.03 -34.94
C ARG A 464 -3.61 12.05 -34.62
N ILE A 465 -3.51 10.96 -35.37
CA ILE A 465 -2.48 9.93 -35.20
C ILE A 465 -1.08 10.49 -35.49
N ALA A 466 -0.91 11.22 -36.62
CA ALA A 466 0.34 11.84 -36.98
C ALA A 466 0.80 12.87 -35.95
N ARG A 467 -0.15 13.69 -35.47
CA ARG A 467 0.10 14.71 -34.46
C ARG A 467 0.47 14.09 -33.10
N LEU A 468 -0.26 13.07 -32.69
CA LEU A 468 0.03 12.31 -31.47
C LEU A 468 1.47 11.77 -31.50
N ARG A 469 1.89 11.13 -32.58
CA ARG A 469 3.26 10.58 -32.71
C ARG A 469 4.33 11.65 -32.63
N ARG A 470 4.08 12.83 -33.19
CA ARG A 470 5.01 13.95 -33.19
C ARG A 470 5.15 14.61 -31.82
N ASP A 471 4.04 14.78 -31.10
CA ASP A 471 3.99 15.61 -29.89
C ASP A 471 4.13 14.79 -28.61
N VAL A 472 4.02 13.45 -28.67
CA VAL A 472 4.20 12.56 -27.51
C VAL A 472 5.48 11.77 -27.69
N GLU A 473 6.45 12.01 -26.82
CA GLU A 473 7.70 11.25 -26.76
C GLU A 473 7.49 9.87 -26.11
N GLY A 474 8.33 8.92 -26.44
CA GLY A 474 8.31 7.57 -25.90
C GLY A 474 7.39 6.62 -26.67
N LYS A 475 7.00 5.53 -26.00
CA LYS A 475 6.29 4.41 -26.61
C LYS A 475 4.79 4.69 -26.71
N ILE A 476 4.25 4.64 -27.92
CA ILE A 476 2.82 4.71 -28.17
C ILE A 476 2.33 3.31 -28.54
N ILE A 477 1.30 2.84 -27.85
CA ILE A 477 0.71 1.53 -28.08
C ILE A 477 -0.71 1.68 -28.63
N PHE A 478 -1.00 0.96 -29.69
CA PHE A 478 -2.35 0.74 -30.19
C PHE A 478 -2.76 -0.69 -29.90
N THR A 479 -3.85 -0.88 -29.15
CA THR A 479 -4.39 -2.21 -28.90
C THR A 479 -5.53 -2.51 -29.84
N THR A 480 -5.43 -3.60 -30.59
CA THR A 480 -6.47 -4.04 -31.52
C THR A 480 -7.17 -5.31 -31.04
N SER A 481 -8.49 -5.34 -31.12
CA SER A 481 -9.35 -6.53 -31.01
C SER A 481 -9.81 -7.03 -32.38
N PHE A 482 -9.31 -6.45 -33.44
CA PHE A 482 -9.74 -6.66 -34.84
C PHE A 482 -11.24 -6.33 -35.04
N GLY A 483 -11.79 -5.43 -34.24
CA GLY A 483 -13.11 -4.83 -34.45
C GLY A 483 -13.09 -3.83 -35.60
N LEU A 484 -14.25 -3.35 -35.98
CA LEU A 484 -14.42 -2.41 -37.11
C LEU A 484 -13.55 -1.16 -36.95
N GLU A 485 -13.63 -0.51 -35.79
CA GLU A 485 -12.90 0.71 -35.47
C GLU A 485 -11.39 0.46 -35.43
N ASP A 486 -10.99 -0.66 -34.81
CA ASP A 486 -9.58 -1.02 -34.67
C ASP A 486 -8.93 -1.25 -36.04
N GLN A 487 -9.65 -1.85 -36.99
CA GLN A 487 -9.14 -2.08 -38.35
C GLN A 487 -8.96 -0.76 -39.11
N VAL A 488 -9.87 0.21 -38.92
CA VAL A 488 -9.70 1.56 -39.51
C VAL A 488 -8.51 2.29 -38.90
N ILE A 489 -8.35 2.24 -37.55
CA ILE A 489 -7.18 2.86 -36.91
C ILE A 489 -5.89 2.19 -37.37
N LEU A 490 -5.87 0.86 -37.50
CA LEU A 490 -4.70 0.13 -37.98
C LEU A 490 -4.34 0.52 -39.39
N HIS A 491 -5.33 0.68 -40.28
CA HIS A 491 -5.13 1.20 -41.64
C HIS A 491 -4.49 2.60 -41.60
N LEU A 492 -5.03 3.51 -40.80
CA LEU A 492 -4.50 4.88 -40.67
C LEU A 492 -3.07 4.89 -40.10
N VAL A 493 -2.76 4.03 -39.12
CA VAL A 493 -1.40 3.89 -38.59
C VAL A 493 -0.43 3.37 -39.62
N ALA A 494 -0.85 2.42 -40.47
CA ALA A 494 -0.04 1.85 -41.51
C ALA A 494 0.22 2.84 -42.65
N GLU A 495 -0.82 3.54 -43.13
CA GLU A 495 -0.71 4.57 -44.18
C GLU A 495 0.21 5.74 -43.80
N GLN A 496 0.20 6.10 -42.51
CA GLN A 496 1.06 7.16 -41.97
C GLN A 496 2.52 6.71 -41.77
N GLY A 497 2.81 5.42 -41.86
CA GLY A 497 4.10 4.88 -41.46
C GLY A 497 4.48 5.21 -40.02
N ALA A 498 3.47 5.44 -39.16
CA ALA A 498 3.69 5.91 -37.82
C ALA A 498 4.36 4.84 -36.95
N ASP A 499 5.37 5.25 -36.17
CA ASP A 499 6.06 4.41 -35.20
C ASP A 499 5.18 4.23 -33.95
N ILE A 500 4.20 3.34 -34.05
CA ILE A 500 3.24 2.98 -33.04
C ILE A 500 3.26 1.46 -32.89
N ASP A 501 3.47 0.95 -31.68
CA ASP A 501 3.49 -0.49 -31.39
C ASP A 501 2.06 -1.06 -31.41
N VAL A 502 1.77 -1.93 -32.37
CA VAL A 502 0.44 -2.57 -32.50
C VAL A 502 0.40 -3.88 -31.74
N VAL A 503 -0.53 -3.97 -30.80
CA VAL A 503 -0.64 -5.10 -29.88
C VAL A 503 -2.04 -5.69 -29.90
N THR A 504 -2.15 -7.00 -29.79
CA THR A 504 -3.43 -7.69 -29.56
C THR A 504 -3.38 -8.55 -28.29
N LEU A 505 -4.53 -8.69 -27.63
CA LEU A 505 -4.67 -9.57 -26.49
C LEU A 505 -5.28 -10.90 -26.95
N ASP A 506 -4.46 -11.92 -27.12
CA ASP A 506 -4.99 -13.25 -27.40
C ASP A 506 -5.46 -13.93 -26.13
N THR A 507 -6.77 -13.97 -25.98
CA THR A 507 -7.43 -14.55 -24.80
C THR A 507 -7.44 -16.09 -24.81
N GLY A 508 -7.00 -16.73 -25.88
CA GLY A 508 -7.16 -18.17 -26.14
C GLY A 508 -8.62 -18.59 -26.40
N ARG A 509 -9.52 -17.60 -26.62
CA ARG A 509 -10.95 -17.80 -26.88
C ARG A 509 -11.50 -16.87 -27.96
N LEU A 510 -10.65 -16.43 -28.88
CA LEU A 510 -11.08 -15.63 -30.03
C LEU A 510 -11.81 -16.52 -31.05
N PHE A 511 -12.60 -15.90 -31.92
CA PHE A 511 -13.19 -16.59 -33.07
C PHE A 511 -12.11 -16.99 -34.08
N ARG A 512 -12.35 -18.06 -34.81
CA ARG A 512 -11.46 -18.49 -35.90
C ARG A 512 -11.31 -17.39 -36.96
N GLU A 513 -12.39 -16.71 -37.27
CA GLU A 513 -12.49 -15.59 -38.19
C GLU A 513 -11.57 -14.43 -37.76
N THR A 514 -11.44 -14.21 -36.45
CA THR A 514 -10.55 -13.19 -35.91
C THR A 514 -9.08 -13.54 -36.14
N TYR A 515 -8.68 -14.80 -35.99
CA TYR A 515 -7.32 -15.25 -36.30
C TYR A 515 -7.02 -15.17 -37.82
N HIS A 516 -8.00 -15.47 -38.66
CA HIS A 516 -7.84 -15.33 -40.11
C HIS A 516 -7.67 -13.85 -40.49
N LEU A 517 -8.50 -12.96 -39.94
CA LEU A 517 -8.39 -11.51 -40.18
C LEU A 517 -7.05 -10.98 -39.66
N TRP A 518 -6.56 -11.45 -38.54
CA TRP A 518 -5.25 -11.08 -38.03
C TRP A 518 -4.14 -11.39 -39.05
N ALA A 519 -4.09 -12.62 -39.54
CA ALA A 519 -3.12 -13.06 -40.53
C ALA A 519 -3.25 -12.26 -41.88
N GLU A 520 -4.48 -11.95 -42.27
CA GLU A 520 -4.75 -11.11 -43.45
C GLU A 520 -4.26 -9.69 -43.25
N THR A 521 -4.52 -9.10 -42.08
CA THR A 521 -4.11 -7.75 -41.70
C THR A 521 -2.58 -7.61 -41.72
N GLU A 522 -1.85 -8.57 -41.11
CA GLU A 522 -0.38 -8.59 -41.15
C GLU A 522 0.15 -8.65 -42.57
N ARG A 523 -0.46 -9.47 -43.42
CA ARG A 523 -0.05 -9.63 -44.83
C ARG A 523 -0.32 -8.36 -45.64
N ARG A 524 -1.48 -7.72 -45.44
CA ARG A 524 -1.85 -6.50 -46.16
C ARG A 524 -0.95 -5.34 -45.85
N TYR A 525 -0.63 -5.12 -44.57
CA TYR A 525 0.14 -3.96 -44.13
C TYR A 525 1.64 -4.25 -43.95
N GLY A 526 2.08 -5.47 -44.20
CA GLY A 526 3.49 -5.86 -44.07
C GLY A 526 4.05 -5.69 -42.65
N ARG A 527 3.18 -5.68 -41.65
CA ARG A 527 3.53 -5.36 -40.26
C ARG A 527 3.10 -6.48 -39.30
N ARG A 528 4.00 -6.89 -38.40
CA ARG A 528 3.66 -7.84 -37.35
C ARG A 528 2.87 -7.16 -36.21
N ILE A 529 1.87 -7.87 -35.70
CA ILE A 529 1.06 -7.46 -34.56
C ILE A 529 1.49 -8.30 -33.36
N ARG A 530 2.01 -7.65 -32.33
CA ARG A 530 2.53 -8.32 -31.15
C ARG A 530 1.38 -8.87 -30.30
N ALA A 531 1.36 -10.18 -30.08
CA ALA A 531 0.36 -10.83 -29.23
C ALA A 531 0.81 -10.86 -27.77
N ILE A 532 -0.10 -10.54 -26.87
CA ILE A 532 0.06 -10.71 -25.43
C ILE A 532 -0.93 -11.77 -24.96
N TYR A 533 -0.39 -12.80 -24.33
CA TYR A 533 -1.14 -13.95 -23.81
C TYR A 533 -1.39 -13.82 -22.31
N PRO A 534 -2.44 -14.47 -21.78
CA PRO A 534 -2.59 -14.64 -20.33
C PRO A 534 -1.40 -15.39 -19.74
N GLU A 535 -1.05 -15.11 -18.49
CA GLU A 535 -0.08 -15.94 -17.76
C GLU A 535 -0.66 -17.32 -17.47
N ARG A 536 0.20 -18.35 -17.55
CA ARG A 536 -0.20 -19.73 -17.34
C ARG A 536 -0.80 -19.93 -15.95
N ASP A 537 -0.12 -19.43 -14.93
CA ASP A 537 -0.52 -19.61 -13.53
C ASP A 537 -1.86 -18.94 -13.23
N ASP A 538 -2.13 -17.74 -13.80
CA ASP A 538 -3.43 -17.06 -13.70
C ASP A 538 -4.55 -17.87 -14.36
N LEU A 539 -4.26 -18.52 -15.49
CA LEU A 539 -5.25 -19.36 -16.19
C LEU A 539 -5.53 -20.66 -15.44
N GLU A 540 -4.51 -21.31 -14.91
CA GLU A 540 -4.64 -22.54 -14.13
C GLU A 540 -5.48 -22.25 -12.87
N ALA A 541 -5.15 -21.20 -12.10
CA ALA A 541 -5.90 -20.80 -10.93
C ALA A 541 -7.37 -20.40 -11.25
N LEU A 542 -7.60 -19.72 -12.38
CA LEU A 542 -8.94 -19.39 -12.84
C LEU A 542 -9.78 -20.64 -13.13
N VAL A 543 -9.20 -21.62 -13.84
CA VAL A 543 -9.90 -22.85 -14.23
C VAL A 543 -10.12 -23.75 -13.01
N GLU A 544 -9.16 -23.84 -12.11
CA GLU A 544 -9.30 -24.59 -10.86
C GLU A 544 -10.43 -24.03 -10.00
N ARG A 545 -10.53 -22.70 -9.86
CA ARG A 545 -11.52 -22.07 -9.01
C ARG A 545 -12.93 -22.04 -9.60
N HIS A 546 -13.06 -21.79 -10.90
CA HIS A 546 -14.34 -21.50 -11.56
C HIS A 546 -14.71 -22.49 -12.67
N GLY A 547 -13.89 -23.48 -12.95
CA GLY A 547 -14.07 -24.36 -14.11
C GLY A 547 -13.80 -23.67 -15.44
N ILE A 548 -13.76 -24.48 -16.51
CA ILE A 548 -13.42 -24.00 -17.86
C ILE A 548 -14.42 -22.98 -18.42
N ASN A 549 -15.69 -23.04 -18.01
CA ASN A 549 -16.79 -22.20 -18.46
C ASN A 549 -17.48 -21.45 -17.31
N GLY A 550 -16.87 -21.32 -16.14
CA GLY A 550 -17.45 -20.67 -14.97
C GLY A 550 -17.89 -19.21 -15.17
N PHE A 551 -17.40 -18.55 -16.22
CA PHE A 551 -17.84 -17.19 -16.60
C PHE A 551 -19.34 -17.09 -16.98
N TYR A 552 -20.04 -18.21 -17.17
CA TYR A 552 -21.50 -18.23 -17.32
C TYR A 552 -22.24 -18.27 -15.98
N GLU A 553 -21.60 -18.70 -14.90
CA GLU A 553 -22.24 -18.98 -13.61
C GLU A 553 -22.52 -17.72 -12.79
N SER A 554 -21.61 -16.73 -12.86
CA SER A 554 -21.78 -15.47 -12.14
C SER A 554 -21.01 -14.32 -12.79
N ARG A 555 -21.44 -13.09 -12.48
CA ARG A 555 -20.73 -11.87 -12.87
C ARG A 555 -19.31 -11.82 -12.31
N ALA A 556 -19.12 -12.29 -11.06
CA ALA A 556 -17.80 -12.36 -10.42
C ALA A 556 -16.86 -13.31 -11.16
N ALA A 557 -17.30 -14.50 -11.51
CA ALA A 557 -16.51 -15.46 -12.27
C ALA A 557 -16.21 -14.96 -13.69
N ARG A 558 -17.16 -14.27 -14.34
CA ARG A 558 -16.90 -13.60 -15.62
C ARG A 558 -15.86 -12.48 -15.48
N ALA A 559 -15.96 -11.66 -14.43
CA ALA A 559 -15.00 -10.60 -14.17
C ALA A 559 -13.59 -11.17 -13.92
N ALA A 560 -13.48 -12.27 -13.16
CA ALA A 560 -12.22 -12.99 -12.94
C ALA A 560 -11.64 -13.52 -14.27
N CYS A 561 -12.47 -14.10 -15.14
CA CYS A 561 -12.06 -14.55 -16.46
C CYS A 561 -11.56 -13.39 -17.34
N CYS A 562 -12.27 -12.26 -17.35
CA CYS A 562 -11.83 -11.05 -18.07
C CYS A 562 -10.54 -10.49 -17.47
N HIS A 563 -10.36 -10.53 -16.16
CA HIS A 563 -9.14 -10.08 -15.50
C HIS A 563 -7.94 -10.90 -15.96
N ALA A 564 -7.97 -12.22 -15.77
CA ALA A 564 -6.86 -13.09 -16.14
C ALA A 564 -6.55 -13.07 -17.64
N ARG A 565 -7.59 -13.01 -18.51
CA ARG A 565 -7.41 -13.13 -19.96
C ARG A 565 -7.24 -11.81 -20.71
N LYS A 566 -7.56 -10.67 -20.08
CA LYS A 566 -7.54 -9.36 -20.76
C LYS A 566 -6.91 -8.25 -19.92
N VAL A 567 -7.37 -8.06 -18.68
CA VAL A 567 -6.95 -6.90 -17.87
C VAL A 567 -5.49 -7.01 -17.46
N ALA A 568 -5.06 -8.16 -16.92
CA ALA A 568 -3.66 -8.39 -16.56
C ALA A 568 -2.72 -8.38 -17.79
N PRO A 569 -3.04 -9.05 -18.92
CA PRO A 569 -2.27 -8.93 -20.14
C PRO A 569 -2.18 -7.49 -20.70
N LEU A 570 -3.28 -6.71 -20.63
CA LEU A 570 -3.28 -5.31 -21.05
C LEU A 570 -2.33 -4.46 -20.19
N ALA A 571 -2.37 -4.64 -18.88
CA ALA A 571 -1.49 -3.93 -17.96
C ALA A 571 -0.02 -4.16 -18.33
N ARG A 572 0.38 -5.39 -18.63
CA ARG A 572 1.74 -5.71 -19.11
C ARG A 572 2.05 -5.09 -20.48
N ALA A 573 1.06 -5.07 -21.38
CA ALA A 573 1.25 -4.44 -22.69
C ALA A 573 1.56 -2.95 -22.59
N LEU A 574 0.91 -2.26 -21.64
CA LEU A 574 0.97 -0.81 -21.43
C LEU A 574 2.07 -0.37 -20.46
N GLU A 575 2.87 -1.29 -19.93
CA GLU A 575 3.80 -1.06 -18.83
C GLU A 575 4.74 0.15 -19.04
N ASP A 576 5.29 0.32 -20.23
CA ASP A 576 6.22 1.42 -20.55
C ASP A 576 5.64 2.40 -21.60
N ALA A 577 4.31 2.45 -21.70
CA ALA A 577 3.66 3.29 -22.70
C ALA A 577 3.52 4.74 -22.23
N SER A 578 3.78 5.68 -23.12
CA SER A 578 3.48 7.11 -22.93
C SER A 578 2.06 7.45 -23.37
N ALA A 579 1.52 6.74 -24.36
CA ALA A 579 0.14 6.87 -24.81
C ALA A 579 -0.44 5.53 -25.29
N TRP A 580 -1.77 5.40 -25.15
CA TRP A 580 -2.55 4.25 -25.55
C TRP A 580 -3.67 4.65 -26.51
N ILE A 581 -3.62 4.16 -27.74
CA ILE A 581 -4.67 4.37 -28.74
C ILE A 581 -5.72 3.27 -28.62
N VAL A 582 -7.00 3.65 -28.68
CA VAL A 582 -8.16 2.76 -28.56
C VAL A 582 -9.23 3.10 -29.60
N GLY A 583 -9.97 2.07 -30.05
CA GLY A 583 -11.07 2.20 -30.99
C GLY A 583 -12.40 2.55 -30.32
N LEU A 584 -12.46 3.61 -29.51
CA LEU A 584 -13.68 4.04 -28.85
C LEU A 584 -14.35 5.18 -29.62
N ARG A 585 -15.69 5.13 -29.71
CA ARG A 585 -16.56 6.16 -30.28
C ARG A 585 -17.63 6.58 -29.27
N ALA A 586 -18.05 7.84 -29.32
CA ALA A 586 -19.08 8.36 -28.42
C ALA A 586 -20.46 7.72 -28.61
N ASP A 587 -20.79 7.31 -29.83
CA ASP A 587 -22.08 6.71 -30.17
C ASP A 587 -22.21 5.20 -29.90
N GLN A 588 -21.12 4.52 -29.50
CA GLN A 588 -21.13 3.07 -29.25
C GLN A 588 -22.04 2.63 -28.09
N SER A 589 -22.26 3.47 -27.09
CA SER A 589 -23.18 3.21 -25.97
C SER A 589 -23.41 4.48 -25.14
N VAL A 590 -24.52 4.51 -24.38
CA VAL A 590 -24.86 5.61 -23.45
C VAL A 590 -23.71 5.89 -22.46
N ASN A 591 -22.98 4.86 -22.04
CA ASN A 591 -21.84 5.00 -21.11
C ASN A 591 -20.62 5.68 -21.75
N ARG A 592 -20.61 5.91 -23.07
CA ARG A 592 -19.50 6.48 -23.85
C ARG A 592 -19.79 7.86 -24.41
N GLN A 593 -20.97 8.41 -24.22
CA GLN A 593 -21.38 9.73 -24.75
C GLN A 593 -20.52 10.91 -24.30
N GLY A 594 -19.73 10.74 -23.22
CA GLY A 594 -18.81 11.77 -22.70
C GLY A 594 -17.33 11.52 -23.02
N ILE A 595 -17.00 10.66 -24.01
CA ILE A 595 -15.61 10.39 -24.39
C ILE A 595 -15.07 11.58 -25.18
N ASP A 596 -13.88 12.06 -24.78
CA ASP A 596 -13.09 13.05 -25.51
C ASP A 596 -11.98 12.35 -26.32
N VAL A 597 -11.39 13.06 -27.27
CA VAL A 597 -10.29 12.57 -28.11
C VAL A 597 -9.07 12.12 -27.30
N VAL A 598 -8.78 12.80 -26.18
CA VAL A 598 -7.73 12.43 -25.22
C VAL A 598 -8.31 12.42 -23.81
N THR A 599 -8.08 11.35 -23.10
CA THR A 599 -8.37 11.22 -21.67
C THR A 599 -7.13 10.70 -20.94
N ARG A 600 -7.06 10.84 -19.61
CA ARG A 600 -6.03 10.18 -18.79
C ARG A 600 -6.62 8.98 -18.08
N ASP A 601 -5.96 7.84 -18.21
CA ASP A 601 -6.28 6.62 -17.49
C ASP A 601 -5.04 6.15 -16.73
N ALA A 602 -5.09 6.16 -15.38
CA ALA A 602 -3.97 5.80 -14.51
C ALA A 602 -2.62 6.51 -14.84
N GLY A 603 -2.68 7.77 -15.27
CA GLY A 603 -1.49 8.55 -15.67
C GLY A 603 -1.10 8.43 -17.14
N LEU A 604 -1.59 7.43 -17.85
CA LEU A 604 -1.37 7.19 -19.27
C LEU A 604 -2.32 8.05 -20.13
N LEU A 605 -1.82 8.63 -21.21
CA LEU A 605 -2.65 9.30 -22.23
C LEU A 605 -3.43 8.24 -23.01
N LYS A 606 -4.75 8.27 -22.91
CA LYS A 606 -5.64 7.40 -23.67
C LYS A 606 -6.28 8.20 -24.79
N VAL A 607 -6.02 7.80 -26.02
CA VAL A 607 -6.40 8.54 -27.22
C VAL A 607 -7.40 7.75 -28.05
N SER A 608 -8.52 8.38 -28.39
CA SER A 608 -9.62 7.81 -29.19
C SER A 608 -9.70 8.56 -30.52
N PRO A 609 -8.94 8.19 -31.57
CA PRO A 609 -8.89 8.96 -32.80
C PRO A 609 -10.21 9.07 -33.54
N LEU A 610 -11.14 8.13 -33.32
CA LEU A 610 -12.45 8.05 -33.95
C LEU A 610 -13.59 8.47 -33.01
N PHE A 611 -13.32 9.21 -31.91
CA PHE A 611 -14.29 9.51 -30.86
C PHE A 611 -15.57 10.17 -31.39
N ASP A 612 -15.47 10.99 -32.41
CA ASP A 612 -16.52 11.78 -33.05
C ASP A 612 -17.14 11.13 -34.31
N TRP A 613 -16.66 9.94 -34.72
CA TRP A 613 -17.20 9.24 -35.87
C TRP A 613 -18.43 8.41 -35.50
N THR A 614 -19.42 8.35 -36.43
CA THR A 614 -20.51 7.39 -36.33
C THR A 614 -20.11 6.03 -36.89
N ARG A 615 -20.87 5.00 -36.55
CA ARG A 615 -20.66 3.65 -37.09
C ARG A 615 -20.70 3.63 -38.62
N GLU A 616 -21.65 4.36 -39.21
CA GLU A 616 -21.83 4.50 -40.66
C GLU A 616 -20.60 5.13 -41.30
N THR A 617 -20.03 6.16 -40.68
CA THR A 617 -18.80 6.82 -41.12
C THR A 617 -17.62 5.85 -41.11
N VAL A 618 -17.47 5.05 -40.07
CA VAL A 618 -16.40 4.04 -39.98
C VAL A 618 -16.56 2.97 -41.07
N HIS A 619 -17.78 2.47 -41.30
CA HIS A 619 -18.07 1.51 -42.38
C HIS A 619 -17.81 2.09 -43.78
N ALA A 620 -18.28 3.30 -44.03
CA ALA A 620 -18.05 3.97 -45.32
C ALA A 620 -16.57 4.16 -45.61
N PHE A 621 -15.81 4.58 -44.61
CA PHE A 621 -14.35 4.71 -44.71
C PHE A 621 -13.67 3.36 -44.98
N ALA A 622 -14.05 2.33 -44.22
CA ALA A 622 -13.48 0.99 -44.41
C ALA A 622 -13.75 0.44 -45.82
N ALA A 623 -14.97 0.63 -46.34
CA ALA A 623 -15.35 0.21 -47.69
C ALA A 623 -14.57 0.99 -48.79
N ALA A 624 -14.47 2.32 -48.65
CA ALA A 624 -13.76 3.18 -49.62
C ALA A 624 -12.27 2.85 -49.71
N ASN A 625 -11.64 2.42 -48.64
CA ASN A 625 -10.22 2.12 -48.54
C ASN A 625 -9.90 0.62 -48.60
N GLY A 626 -10.89 -0.23 -48.80
CA GLY A 626 -10.74 -1.70 -48.84
C GLY A 626 -10.13 -2.27 -47.57
N VAL A 627 -10.44 -1.71 -46.40
CA VAL A 627 -9.94 -2.18 -45.10
C VAL A 627 -10.46 -3.59 -44.84
N PRO A 628 -9.61 -4.57 -44.48
CA PRO A 628 -10.09 -5.92 -44.15
C PRO A 628 -10.95 -5.90 -42.88
N LEU A 629 -12.14 -6.48 -42.96
CA LEU A 629 -13.08 -6.53 -41.87
C LEU A 629 -13.40 -7.99 -41.47
N ASN A 630 -13.78 -8.18 -40.20
CA ASN A 630 -14.18 -9.48 -39.71
C ASN A 630 -15.48 -9.95 -40.40
N PRO A 631 -15.47 -11.13 -41.09
CA PRO A 631 -16.64 -11.63 -41.81
C PRO A 631 -17.85 -11.86 -40.91
N LEU A 632 -17.68 -11.99 -39.61
CA LEU A 632 -18.78 -12.11 -38.64
C LEU A 632 -19.69 -10.87 -38.63
N HIS A 633 -19.19 -9.68 -39.02
CA HIS A 633 -20.04 -8.49 -39.13
C HIS A 633 -21.16 -8.68 -40.14
N ALA A 634 -20.88 -9.34 -41.28
CA ALA A 634 -21.90 -9.71 -42.28
C ALA A 634 -22.89 -10.76 -41.78
N GLN A 635 -22.55 -11.48 -40.70
CA GLN A 635 -23.41 -12.48 -40.07
C GLN A 635 -24.19 -11.92 -38.85
N GLY A 636 -24.26 -10.58 -38.72
CA GLY A 636 -25.02 -9.92 -37.67
C GLY A 636 -24.28 -9.73 -36.34
N PHE A 637 -22.98 -9.98 -36.26
CA PHE A 637 -22.20 -9.71 -35.05
C PHE A 637 -21.81 -8.22 -35.01
N ALA A 638 -22.61 -7.41 -34.35
CA ALA A 638 -22.38 -5.97 -34.29
C ALA A 638 -21.14 -5.60 -33.47
N SER A 639 -20.84 -6.32 -32.40
CA SER A 639 -19.65 -6.17 -31.54
C SER A 639 -19.00 -7.53 -31.31
N ILE A 640 -17.71 -7.66 -31.63
CA ILE A 640 -16.99 -8.94 -31.56
C ILE A 640 -16.03 -8.95 -30.36
N GLY A 641 -15.93 -10.07 -29.68
CA GLY A 641 -14.97 -10.33 -28.59
C GLY A 641 -14.59 -11.80 -28.50
N CYS A 642 -14.47 -12.36 -27.27
CA CYS A 642 -14.30 -13.80 -27.14
C CYS A 642 -15.50 -14.56 -27.70
N ALA A 643 -15.29 -15.66 -28.41
CA ALA A 643 -16.34 -16.46 -29.03
C ALA A 643 -17.40 -16.93 -28.01
N SER A 644 -16.96 -17.37 -26.82
CA SER A 644 -17.85 -17.78 -25.74
C SER A 644 -18.70 -16.65 -25.13
N CYS A 645 -18.35 -15.38 -25.37
CA CYS A 645 -19.01 -14.22 -24.78
C CYS A 645 -19.69 -13.31 -25.81
N THR A 646 -19.88 -13.80 -27.05
CA THR A 646 -20.45 -13.00 -28.14
C THR A 646 -21.44 -13.82 -28.98
N ARG A 647 -22.61 -13.24 -29.26
CA ARG A 647 -23.58 -13.75 -30.24
C ARG A 647 -23.91 -12.70 -31.30
N ALA A 648 -24.52 -13.10 -32.38
CA ALA A 648 -25.15 -12.18 -33.31
C ALA A 648 -26.28 -11.41 -32.62
N THR A 649 -26.50 -10.17 -33.04
CA THR A 649 -27.60 -9.30 -32.58
C THR A 649 -28.78 -9.41 -33.52
N ALA A 650 -30.01 -9.35 -33.00
CA ALA A 650 -31.20 -9.25 -33.80
C ALA A 650 -31.34 -7.84 -34.39
N PRO A 651 -32.07 -7.65 -35.50
CA PRO A 651 -32.38 -6.34 -36.02
C PRO A 651 -33.06 -5.46 -34.98
N GLY A 652 -32.55 -4.25 -34.75
CA GLY A 652 -33.05 -3.32 -33.74
C GLY A 652 -32.50 -3.47 -32.33
N GLU A 653 -31.70 -4.53 -32.04
CA GLU A 653 -30.97 -4.63 -30.77
C GLU A 653 -29.81 -3.62 -30.71
N PRO A 654 -29.50 -3.06 -29.53
CA PRO A 654 -28.29 -2.25 -29.34
C PRO A 654 -27.02 -2.97 -29.79
N GLU A 655 -26.03 -2.22 -30.28
CA GLU A 655 -24.78 -2.78 -30.82
C GLU A 655 -24.10 -3.80 -29.90
N ARG A 656 -24.16 -3.60 -28.61
CA ARG A 656 -23.51 -4.45 -27.60
C ARG A 656 -24.46 -5.50 -26.98
N ALA A 657 -25.70 -5.62 -27.41
CA ALA A 657 -26.65 -6.61 -26.89
C ALA A 657 -26.15 -8.05 -27.04
N GLY A 658 -25.35 -8.34 -28.07
CA GLY A 658 -24.72 -9.63 -28.28
C GLY A 658 -23.59 -9.99 -27.29
N ARG A 659 -23.11 -9.05 -26.48
CA ARG A 659 -22.04 -9.27 -25.50
C ARG A 659 -22.64 -9.69 -24.16
N TRP A 660 -22.12 -10.78 -23.56
CA TRP A 660 -22.59 -11.32 -22.28
C TRP A 660 -24.13 -11.38 -22.22
N TRP A 661 -24.78 -11.93 -23.26
CA TRP A 661 -26.24 -11.93 -23.46
C TRP A 661 -27.03 -12.57 -22.33
N TRP A 662 -26.37 -13.38 -21.47
CA TRP A 662 -26.96 -14.02 -20.30
C TRP A 662 -27.03 -13.11 -19.06
N GLU A 663 -26.41 -11.93 -19.10
CA GLU A 663 -26.50 -10.94 -18.02
C GLU A 663 -27.65 -9.98 -18.30
N THR A 664 -28.43 -9.66 -17.25
CA THR A 664 -29.62 -8.81 -17.34
C THR A 664 -29.34 -7.31 -17.11
N ASP A 665 -28.09 -6.95 -16.77
CA ASP A 665 -27.72 -5.59 -16.40
C ASP A 665 -27.34 -4.75 -17.64
N ASP A 666 -27.86 -3.51 -17.71
CA ASP A 666 -27.59 -2.56 -18.80
C ASP A 666 -26.14 -2.04 -18.83
N LYS A 667 -25.36 -2.28 -17.76
CA LYS A 667 -23.96 -1.86 -17.63
C LYS A 667 -22.96 -2.95 -18.05
N LYS A 668 -23.17 -3.58 -19.20
CA LYS A 668 -22.31 -4.65 -19.75
C LYS A 668 -21.02 -4.09 -20.30
N GLU A 669 -19.97 -4.01 -19.47
CA GLU A 669 -18.62 -3.60 -19.92
C GLU A 669 -17.56 -4.64 -19.59
N CYS A 670 -16.56 -4.76 -20.49
CA CYS A 670 -15.33 -5.47 -20.24
C CYS A 670 -14.42 -4.59 -19.37
N GLY A 671 -13.82 -5.13 -18.34
CA GLY A 671 -12.92 -4.38 -17.43
C GLY A 671 -11.73 -3.66 -18.09
N LEU A 672 -11.55 -3.79 -19.42
CA LEU A 672 -10.51 -3.08 -20.17
C LEU A 672 -10.67 -1.56 -20.19
N HIS A 673 -11.92 -1.08 -20.17
CA HIS A 673 -12.24 0.35 -20.27
C HIS A 673 -13.00 0.87 -19.04
N VAL A 674 -13.25 -0.01 -18.08
CA VAL A 674 -13.87 0.29 -16.79
C VAL A 674 -12.80 0.03 -15.73
N ARG A 675 -12.56 0.99 -14.84
CA ARG A 675 -11.73 0.74 -13.67
C ARG A 675 -12.26 -0.48 -12.93
N PRO A 676 -11.41 -1.44 -12.51
CA PRO A 676 -11.87 -2.55 -11.71
C PRO A 676 -12.52 -1.97 -10.44
N ALA A 677 -13.81 -2.24 -10.26
CA ALA A 677 -14.43 -2.10 -8.95
C ALA A 677 -13.58 -2.96 -7.99
N GLY A 678 -13.11 -2.35 -6.91
CA GLY A 678 -12.23 -3.01 -5.96
C GLY A 678 -12.78 -4.38 -5.58
N LYS A 679 -11.91 -5.34 -5.40
CA LYS A 679 -12.23 -6.67 -4.90
C LYS A 679 -13.06 -6.53 -3.63
N GLU A 680 -14.23 -7.20 -3.62
CA GLU A 680 -14.98 -7.48 -2.40
C GLU A 680 -14.15 -8.30 -1.42
#